data_1511d00bb893399631a3f776bc04ca15
#
_entry.id   1511d00bb893399631a3f776bc04ca15
#
_cell.length_a   1.000
_cell.length_b   1.000
_cell.length_c   1.000
_cell.angle_alpha   90.00
_cell.angle_beta   90.00
_cell.angle_gamma   90.00
#
_symmetry.space_group_name_H-M   'P 1'
#
loop_
_entity.id
_entity.type
_entity.pdbx_description
1 polymer ?
#
loop_
_entity_poly.entity_id
_entity_poly.type
_entity_poly.pdbx_seq_one_letter_code
_entity_poly.pdbx_strand_id
1 'polypeptide(L)'
;MEHKLTFLDGAMGTMLQRHGLKLGEIPELLAITNPDLLTNIHRQYIEAGTEIVYANTFGANRRKMQKTPYTVADVVSAAIAAAKKACIGTSARVALDIGPLGELLEPMGTLPFETAVDMFAEIVDAGVNAGADLICIETMTDLYEAKAALLAAKEHSTLPVWVTMSFDATGRTFTGCTIPSMARTLEGLGADAIGLNCSQGPKQLLPLFQELCRVTTLPVIAKPNAGLPDPVDGHYDLPPEDFARTMVDVVGAGVSIVGGCCGTNPDYIRALHDAVHGMTPGARDIHHGSFLCTPTMPLEISGVRVIGERINPTGKKRFQQALLAGDLDYIVDVAIAQVDAGAQILDVNVGYPGVDEVAMLPRVVRKLQETVDVPLQLDSTNAAALEAALRVYNGKAAVNSVNGEEKALQTLLPVVKKYGAAVVGLALDEKGLPKTAAERVAIARRIVDAAERFGIPREDVFIDCLTLTVSAQQDQAEETLAAVRTVHRDMGLQTVLGVSNISFGLPNRLLMTQTFLVRAMNEGLTLPIINPNQKEIMDAVAAFRVLSGEDEACAAYVERFGSEAALAAEKQRAAAVSSAPTAKAAAAVTNLDDAIIRGLKADAARLAKEALATENELSLVEKHLIPALDKVGTDYERGVAFLPQLLGAAQAAQAVFSVIRDSLAAKGGEPVKKGRIVIATVKGDIHDIGKNIVRTVLENYGYDVLDLGRDVPPETVVDAVVKENIRLVGLSALMTTTLPSMEETVRQLHTLPNPPSIMVGGAVVTPEYAQNMGAFYAKDARASVEIAKKVLG
;
A
#
# COMPACT_ATOMS: atom_id res chain seq x y z
N MET A 1 23.43 -23.08 4.69
CA MET A 1 22.47 -24.14 5.11
C MET A 1 21.81 -24.66 3.84
N GLU A 2 21.81 -25.98 3.62
CA GLU A 2 21.02 -26.56 2.53
C GLU A 2 19.55 -26.17 2.77
N HIS A 3 19.00 -25.35 1.91
CA HIS A 3 17.58 -24.96 1.96
C HIS A 3 16.75 -26.17 1.53
N LYS A 4 16.31 -26.95 2.50
CA LYS A 4 15.36 -28.05 2.28
C LYS A 4 14.00 -27.45 1.93
N LEU A 5 13.32 -28.03 0.94
CA LEU A 5 11.93 -27.68 0.62
C LEU A 5 11.01 -27.99 1.82
N THR A 6 10.01 -27.14 2.03
CA THR A 6 8.94 -27.34 3.01
C THR A 6 7.61 -27.43 2.27
N PHE A 7 6.83 -28.46 2.58
CA PHE A 7 5.56 -28.73 1.94
C PHE A 7 4.38 -28.29 2.81
N LEU A 8 3.57 -27.40 2.26
CA LEU A 8 2.31 -26.95 2.86
C LEU A 8 1.16 -27.79 2.31
N ASP A 9 -0.01 -27.62 2.93
CA ASP A 9 -1.24 -28.23 2.45
C ASP A 9 -1.86 -27.50 1.24
N GLY A 10 -3.04 -27.95 0.85
CA GLY A 10 -3.88 -27.34 -0.17
C GLY A 10 -5.13 -26.68 0.42
N ALA A 11 -6.14 -26.47 -0.42
CA ALA A 11 -7.34 -25.75 -0.08
C ALA A 11 -8.25 -26.47 0.91
N MET A 12 -8.38 -25.98 2.12
CA MET A 12 -9.38 -26.46 3.09
C MET A 12 -10.81 -26.23 2.56
N GLY A 13 -11.12 -25.03 2.06
CA GLY A 13 -12.45 -24.68 1.55
C GLY A 13 -12.92 -25.61 0.42
N THR A 14 -12.06 -25.95 -0.55
CA THR A 14 -12.35 -26.89 -1.62
C THR A 14 -12.69 -28.31 -1.07
N MET A 15 -11.94 -28.74 -0.06
CA MET A 15 -12.20 -30.03 0.57
C MET A 15 -13.53 -30.03 1.33
N LEU A 16 -13.85 -28.98 2.04
CA LEU A 16 -15.11 -28.85 2.78
C LEU A 16 -16.31 -28.81 1.84
N GLN A 17 -16.22 -28.13 0.69
CA GLN A 17 -17.26 -28.10 -0.33
C GLN A 17 -17.52 -29.52 -0.89
N ARG A 18 -16.48 -30.29 -1.18
CA ARG A 18 -16.60 -31.71 -1.60
C ARG A 18 -17.30 -32.60 -0.56
N HIS A 19 -17.22 -32.20 0.72
CA HIS A 19 -17.87 -32.87 1.84
C HIS A 19 -19.22 -32.26 2.22
N GLY A 20 -19.77 -31.36 1.38
CA GLY A 20 -21.14 -30.86 1.51
C GLY A 20 -21.30 -29.58 2.27
N LEU A 21 -20.21 -28.81 2.47
CA LEU A 21 -20.31 -27.43 2.99
C LEU A 21 -21.17 -26.62 2.02
N LYS A 22 -22.24 -26.04 2.54
CA LYS A 22 -23.16 -25.22 1.74
C LYS A 22 -22.74 -23.78 1.66
N LEU A 23 -23.21 -23.13 0.61
CA LEU A 23 -23.00 -21.69 0.42
C LEU A 23 -23.58 -20.89 1.60
N GLY A 24 -22.80 -19.96 2.14
CA GLY A 24 -23.22 -19.13 3.29
C GLY A 24 -22.96 -19.74 4.66
N GLU A 25 -22.55 -21.00 4.75
CA GLU A 25 -22.07 -21.57 6.01
C GLU A 25 -20.68 -21.05 6.36
N ILE A 26 -20.40 -20.89 7.62
CA ILE A 26 -19.11 -20.43 8.14
C ILE A 26 -18.20 -21.65 8.30
N PRO A 27 -17.17 -21.83 7.43
CA PRO A 27 -16.34 -23.04 7.43
C PRO A 27 -15.66 -23.29 8.78
N GLU A 28 -15.29 -22.26 9.48
CA GLU A 28 -14.57 -22.32 10.74
C GLU A 28 -15.40 -22.98 11.85
N LEU A 29 -16.74 -22.91 11.80
CA LEU A 29 -17.62 -23.55 12.77
C LEU A 29 -17.57 -25.08 12.71
N LEU A 30 -17.09 -25.66 11.62
CA LEU A 30 -16.90 -27.11 11.53
C LEU A 30 -15.85 -27.60 12.52
N ALA A 31 -14.98 -26.73 13.02
CA ALA A 31 -14.06 -27.07 14.12
C ALA A 31 -14.80 -27.54 15.38
N ILE A 32 -16.00 -26.99 15.63
CA ILE A 32 -16.83 -27.34 16.77
C ILE A 32 -17.90 -28.37 16.41
N THR A 33 -18.56 -28.21 15.26
CA THR A 33 -19.71 -29.02 14.87
C THR A 33 -19.34 -30.36 14.23
N ASN A 34 -18.17 -30.42 13.57
CA ASN A 34 -17.68 -31.66 12.93
C ASN A 34 -16.13 -31.74 12.93
N PRO A 35 -15.48 -31.77 14.12
CA PRO A 35 -14.01 -31.77 14.22
C PRO A 35 -13.36 -33.03 13.59
N ASP A 36 -14.06 -34.14 13.53
CA ASP A 36 -13.53 -35.36 12.94
C ASP A 36 -13.39 -35.23 11.41
N LEU A 37 -14.26 -34.51 10.73
CA LEU A 37 -14.11 -34.16 9.31
C LEU A 37 -12.82 -33.37 9.08
N LEU A 38 -12.57 -32.34 9.86
CA LEU A 38 -11.34 -31.52 9.75
C LEU A 38 -10.10 -32.36 10.02
N THR A 39 -10.12 -33.16 11.08
CA THR A 39 -9.03 -34.10 11.41
C THR A 39 -8.72 -35.04 10.23
N ASN A 40 -9.76 -35.56 9.58
CA ASN A 40 -9.59 -36.43 8.42
C ASN A 40 -9.01 -35.71 7.21
N ILE A 41 -9.47 -34.48 6.91
CA ILE A 41 -8.92 -33.67 5.80
C ILE A 41 -7.44 -33.35 6.04
N HIS A 42 -7.07 -32.89 7.22
CA HIS A 42 -5.67 -32.65 7.58
C HIS A 42 -4.82 -33.92 7.43
N ARG A 43 -5.34 -35.08 7.85
CA ARG A 43 -4.64 -36.37 7.69
C ARG A 43 -4.41 -36.72 6.23
N GLN A 44 -5.40 -36.52 5.36
CA GLN A 44 -5.24 -36.74 3.91
C GLN A 44 -4.13 -35.89 3.32
N TYR A 45 -4.00 -34.60 3.75
CA TYR A 45 -2.91 -33.74 3.33
C TYR A 45 -1.56 -34.22 3.87
N ILE A 46 -1.48 -34.63 5.12
CA ILE A 46 -0.25 -35.18 5.71
C ILE A 46 0.19 -36.44 4.97
N GLU A 47 -0.75 -37.35 4.64
CA GLU A 47 -0.50 -38.56 3.86
C GLU A 47 -0.08 -38.25 2.40
N ALA A 48 -0.42 -37.07 1.89
CA ALA A 48 0.02 -36.57 0.59
C ALA A 48 1.42 -35.94 0.61
N GLY A 49 2.07 -35.80 1.80
CA GLY A 49 3.41 -35.26 1.94
C GLY A 49 3.50 -33.86 2.60
N THR A 50 2.39 -33.34 3.11
CA THR A 50 2.38 -32.05 3.84
C THR A 50 3.18 -32.12 5.14
N GLU A 51 4.08 -31.16 5.34
CA GLU A 51 4.86 -30.99 6.59
C GLU A 51 4.24 -29.95 7.52
N ILE A 52 3.43 -29.01 7.01
CA ILE A 52 2.75 -27.97 7.79
C ILE A 52 1.30 -27.88 7.30
N VAL A 53 0.35 -28.19 8.18
CA VAL A 53 -1.09 -28.05 7.93
C VAL A 53 -1.59 -26.71 8.49
N TYR A 54 -2.43 -26.04 7.72
CA TYR A 54 -3.09 -24.81 8.14
C TYR A 54 -4.39 -25.16 8.87
N ALA A 55 -4.51 -24.77 10.12
CA ALA A 55 -5.75 -24.97 10.88
C ALA A 55 -6.91 -24.22 10.20
N ASN A 56 -8.12 -24.75 10.35
CA ASN A 56 -9.32 -24.15 9.75
C ASN A 56 -9.75 -22.87 10.50
N THR A 57 -8.89 -21.83 10.50
CA THR A 57 -9.02 -20.59 11.25
C THR A 57 -8.98 -19.32 10.38
N PHE A 58 -8.87 -19.45 9.06
CA PHE A 58 -8.71 -18.36 8.10
C PHE A 58 -9.65 -17.15 8.35
N GLY A 59 -10.93 -17.39 8.56
CA GLY A 59 -11.91 -16.33 8.82
C GLY A 59 -12.38 -16.27 10.28
N ALA A 60 -11.69 -16.87 11.22
CA ALA A 60 -12.08 -16.91 12.64
C ALA A 60 -11.81 -15.55 13.33
N ASN A 61 -12.33 -14.46 12.81
CA ASN A 61 -12.19 -13.14 13.39
C ASN A 61 -13.45 -12.69 14.16
N ARG A 62 -13.28 -11.68 15.03
CA ARG A 62 -14.35 -11.15 15.89
C ARG A 62 -15.63 -10.81 15.13
N ARG A 63 -15.52 -10.19 13.95
CA ARG A 63 -16.68 -9.75 13.15
C ARG A 63 -17.52 -10.92 12.64
N LYS A 64 -16.85 -11.99 12.20
CA LYS A 64 -17.49 -13.19 11.71
C LYS A 64 -18.11 -13.98 12.87
N MET A 65 -17.39 -14.07 13.99
CA MET A 65 -17.85 -14.79 15.18
C MET A 65 -19.01 -14.10 15.91
N GLN A 66 -19.14 -12.76 15.85
CA GLN A 66 -20.29 -12.03 16.44
C GLN A 66 -21.67 -12.49 15.91
N LYS A 67 -21.71 -13.14 14.74
CA LYS A 67 -22.94 -13.70 14.15
C LYS A 67 -23.23 -15.12 14.62
N THR A 68 -22.45 -15.67 15.53
CA THR A 68 -22.49 -17.06 16.01
C THR A 68 -22.57 -17.08 17.54
N PRO A 69 -22.91 -18.20 18.16
CA PRO A 69 -22.87 -18.34 19.61
C PRO A 69 -21.46 -18.59 20.18
N TYR A 70 -20.42 -18.59 19.34
CA TYR A 70 -19.06 -18.97 19.70
C TYR A 70 -18.13 -17.77 19.67
N THR A 71 -17.11 -17.77 20.53
CA THR A 71 -16.03 -16.77 20.53
C THR A 71 -14.93 -17.17 19.54
N VAL A 72 -14.05 -16.22 19.22
CA VAL A 72 -12.83 -16.48 18.43
C VAL A 72 -12.00 -17.58 19.09
N ALA A 73 -11.83 -17.52 20.42
CA ALA A 73 -11.07 -18.50 21.17
C ALA A 73 -11.67 -19.92 21.10
N ASP A 74 -13.00 -20.06 21.14
CA ASP A 74 -13.66 -21.36 21.02
C ASP A 74 -13.35 -22.03 19.69
N VAL A 75 -13.51 -21.27 18.61
CA VAL A 75 -13.33 -21.76 17.23
C VAL A 75 -11.87 -22.07 16.93
N VAL A 76 -10.97 -21.12 17.27
CA VAL A 76 -9.52 -21.28 17.02
C VAL A 76 -8.97 -22.47 17.81
N SER A 77 -9.34 -22.60 19.10
CA SER A 77 -8.87 -23.71 19.94
C SER A 77 -9.35 -25.06 19.39
N ALA A 78 -10.60 -25.15 18.96
CA ALA A 78 -11.17 -26.38 18.38
C ALA A 78 -10.49 -26.73 17.04
N ALA A 79 -10.22 -25.74 16.17
CA ALA A 79 -9.54 -25.95 14.90
C ALA A 79 -8.09 -26.44 15.07
N ILE A 80 -7.34 -25.79 15.97
CA ILE A 80 -5.96 -26.21 16.30
C ILE A 80 -5.98 -27.63 16.90
N ALA A 81 -6.91 -27.95 17.78
CA ALA A 81 -7.04 -29.30 18.37
C ALA A 81 -7.31 -30.37 17.30
N ALA A 82 -8.18 -30.08 16.32
CA ALA A 82 -8.47 -31.01 15.21
C ALA A 82 -7.22 -31.22 14.33
N ALA A 83 -6.49 -30.17 14.01
CA ALA A 83 -5.24 -30.25 13.24
C ALA A 83 -4.14 -30.99 14.02
N LYS A 84 -3.95 -30.69 15.31
CA LYS A 84 -2.99 -31.43 16.19
C LYS A 84 -3.34 -32.92 16.29
N LYS A 85 -4.63 -33.28 16.37
CA LYS A 85 -5.09 -34.68 16.35
C LYS A 85 -4.67 -35.40 15.07
N ALA A 86 -4.73 -34.71 13.92
CA ALA A 86 -4.26 -35.27 12.64
C ALA A 86 -2.74 -35.48 12.62
N CYS A 87 -1.96 -34.63 13.28
CA CYS A 87 -0.51 -34.73 13.33
C CYS A 87 0.04 -35.82 14.25
N ILE A 88 -0.79 -36.46 15.10
CA ILE A 88 -0.34 -37.50 16.02
C ILE A 88 0.32 -38.66 15.25
N GLY A 89 1.56 -38.99 15.65
CA GLY A 89 2.37 -40.05 15.02
C GLY A 89 3.14 -39.59 13.76
N THR A 90 3.15 -38.31 13.44
CA THR A 90 3.86 -37.74 12.31
C THR A 90 4.80 -36.62 12.77
N SER A 91 5.62 -36.08 11.86
CA SER A 91 6.45 -34.86 12.08
C SER A 91 5.77 -33.57 11.64
N ALA A 92 4.52 -33.62 11.20
CA ALA A 92 3.79 -32.45 10.71
C ALA A 92 3.52 -31.46 11.85
N ARG A 93 3.55 -30.18 11.52
CA ARG A 93 3.32 -29.02 12.40
C ARG A 93 2.01 -28.35 12.04
N VAL A 94 1.46 -27.59 12.98
CA VAL A 94 0.18 -26.88 12.82
C VAL A 94 0.43 -25.38 12.77
N ALA A 95 0.03 -24.75 11.67
CA ALA A 95 -0.01 -23.30 11.53
C ALA A 95 -1.36 -22.75 11.99
N LEU A 96 -1.33 -21.67 12.76
CA LEU A 96 -2.47 -20.79 12.92
C LEU A 96 -2.66 -20.03 11.61
N ASP A 97 -3.77 -20.22 10.94
CA ASP A 97 -4.09 -19.58 9.67
C ASP A 97 -4.93 -18.32 9.89
N ILE A 98 -4.45 -17.17 9.40
CA ILE A 98 -5.07 -15.86 9.57
C ILE A 98 -5.29 -15.23 8.20
N GLY A 99 -6.55 -15.07 7.81
CA GLY A 99 -6.96 -14.37 6.61
C GLY A 99 -7.34 -12.91 6.87
N PRO A 100 -7.70 -12.16 5.80
CA PRO A 100 -8.16 -10.78 5.90
C PRO A 100 -9.42 -10.63 6.76
N LEU A 101 -9.57 -9.45 7.40
CA LEU A 101 -10.75 -9.12 8.22
C LEU A 101 -12.02 -8.86 7.40
N GLY A 102 -11.86 -8.68 6.07
CA GLY A 102 -12.97 -8.46 5.14
C GLY A 102 -13.47 -7.02 5.12
N GLU A 103 -12.65 -6.08 5.58
CA GLU A 103 -12.93 -4.63 5.51
C GLU A 103 -11.62 -3.87 5.35
N LEU A 104 -11.61 -2.83 4.50
CA LEU A 104 -10.43 -1.97 4.34
C LEU A 104 -10.22 -1.10 5.58
N LEU A 105 -8.95 -0.91 5.90
CA LEU A 105 -8.53 0.00 6.96
C LEU A 105 -8.68 1.46 6.51
N GLU A 106 -8.85 2.37 7.48
CA GLU A 106 -8.75 3.82 7.21
C GLU A 106 -7.40 4.17 6.57
N PRO A 107 -7.37 5.09 5.60
CA PRO A 107 -8.46 5.95 5.12
C PRO A 107 -9.27 5.35 3.97
N MET A 108 -8.89 4.21 3.40
CA MET A 108 -9.56 3.58 2.26
C MET A 108 -10.88 2.92 2.64
N GLY A 109 -11.00 2.49 3.88
CA GLY A 109 -12.20 1.92 4.47
C GLY A 109 -12.61 2.63 5.75
N THR A 110 -13.29 1.90 6.63
CA THR A 110 -13.82 2.44 7.89
C THR A 110 -13.22 1.80 9.14
N LEU A 111 -12.33 0.80 8.98
CA LEU A 111 -11.73 0.09 10.11
C LEU A 111 -10.48 0.83 10.60
N PRO A 112 -10.45 1.35 11.83
CA PRO A 112 -9.24 1.95 12.39
C PRO A 112 -8.10 0.93 12.52
N PHE A 113 -6.87 1.37 12.25
CA PHE A 113 -5.67 0.51 12.26
C PHE A 113 -5.49 -0.26 13.58
N GLU A 114 -5.60 0.43 14.73
CA GLU A 114 -5.44 -0.22 16.05
C GLU A 114 -6.56 -1.23 16.33
N THR A 115 -7.78 -0.97 15.86
CA THR A 115 -8.88 -1.94 15.96
C THR A 115 -8.57 -3.21 15.16
N ALA A 116 -7.97 -3.08 13.98
CA ALA A 116 -7.51 -4.23 13.20
C ALA A 116 -6.39 -5.00 13.93
N VAL A 117 -5.40 -4.30 14.50
CA VAL A 117 -4.35 -4.92 15.32
C VAL A 117 -4.96 -5.70 16.50
N ASP A 118 -5.91 -5.10 17.23
CA ASP A 118 -6.59 -5.77 18.36
C ASP A 118 -7.38 -7.01 17.92
N MET A 119 -8.02 -6.96 16.75
CA MET A 119 -8.74 -8.11 16.21
C MET A 119 -7.80 -9.25 15.80
N PHE A 120 -6.66 -8.95 15.21
CA PHE A 120 -5.63 -9.94 14.89
C PHE A 120 -4.98 -10.49 16.17
N ALA A 121 -4.71 -9.65 17.15
CA ALA A 121 -4.16 -10.05 18.45
C ALA A 121 -5.06 -11.09 19.16
N GLU A 122 -6.38 -10.91 19.11
CA GLU A 122 -7.34 -11.89 19.66
C GLU A 122 -7.19 -13.28 19.01
N ILE A 123 -6.98 -13.33 17.67
CA ILE A 123 -6.77 -14.59 16.95
C ILE A 123 -5.41 -15.20 17.32
N VAL A 124 -4.37 -14.37 17.36
CA VAL A 124 -3.01 -14.80 17.73
C VAL A 124 -2.97 -15.38 19.15
N ASP A 125 -3.54 -14.67 20.12
CA ASP A 125 -3.58 -15.12 21.51
C ASP A 125 -4.31 -16.47 21.63
N ALA A 126 -5.45 -16.62 20.93
CA ALA A 126 -6.19 -17.87 20.90
C ALA A 126 -5.38 -19.03 20.29
N GLY A 127 -4.69 -18.78 19.18
CA GLY A 127 -3.87 -19.77 18.50
C GLY A 127 -2.62 -20.21 19.28
N VAL A 128 -1.92 -19.23 19.88
CA VAL A 128 -0.76 -19.49 20.75
C VAL A 128 -1.17 -20.31 21.96
N ASN A 129 -2.26 -19.93 22.63
CA ASN A 129 -2.78 -20.65 23.78
C ASN A 129 -3.25 -22.06 23.45
N ALA A 130 -3.75 -22.28 22.22
CA ALA A 130 -4.13 -23.60 21.72
C ALA A 130 -2.92 -24.44 21.27
N GLY A 131 -1.70 -23.86 21.21
CA GLY A 131 -0.45 -24.55 20.93
C GLY A 131 -0.14 -24.67 19.44
N ALA A 132 -0.45 -23.67 18.63
CA ALA A 132 0.05 -23.57 17.26
C ALA A 132 1.59 -23.60 17.24
N ASP A 133 2.19 -24.09 16.16
CA ASP A 133 3.65 -24.21 16.01
C ASP A 133 4.24 -23.00 15.25
N LEU A 134 3.42 -22.30 14.46
CA LEU A 134 3.75 -21.08 13.75
C LEU A 134 2.46 -20.32 13.37
N ILE A 135 2.62 -19.08 12.91
CA ILE A 135 1.52 -18.23 12.46
C ILE A 135 1.68 -18.02 10.94
N CYS A 136 0.62 -18.25 10.18
CA CYS A 136 0.53 -17.95 8.75
C CYS A 136 -0.55 -16.88 8.54
N ILE A 137 -0.13 -15.71 8.05
CA ILE A 137 -0.99 -14.64 7.62
C ILE A 137 -1.09 -14.78 6.10
N GLU A 138 -2.26 -15.16 5.56
CA GLU A 138 -2.34 -15.44 4.12
C GLU A 138 -3.44 -14.66 3.40
N THR A 139 -3.29 -14.58 2.07
CA THR A 139 -4.27 -14.00 1.15
C THR A 139 -4.53 -12.50 1.41
N MET A 140 -3.55 -11.79 1.97
CA MET A 140 -3.68 -10.37 2.20
C MET A 140 -3.68 -9.61 0.87
N THR A 141 -4.61 -8.68 0.71
CA THR A 141 -4.78 -7.86 -0.49
C THR A 141 -4.41 -6.40 -0.25
N ASP A 142 -4.13 -6.05 1.00
CA ASP A 142 -3.69 -4.73 1.45
C ASP A 142 -2.45 -4.84 2.34
N LEU A 143 -1.40 -4.07 1.99
CA LEU A 143 -0.14 -4.07 2.77
C LEU A 143 -0.35 -3.51 4.18
N TYR A 144 -1.28 -2.56 4.34
CA TYR A 144 -1.54 -1.96 5.65
C TYR A 144 -2.23 -2.94 6.59
N GLU A 145 -3.16 -3.74 6.06
CA GLU A 145 -3.79 -4.84 6.80
C GLU A 145 -2.77 -5.94 7.14
N ALA A 146 -1.92 -6.33 6.18
CA ALA A 146 -0.84 -7.29 6.41
C ALA A 146 0.13 -6.82 7.50
N LYS A 147 0.45 -5.51 7.52
CA LYS A 147 1.24 -4.89 8.60
C LYS A 147 0.54 -4.98 9.95
N ALA A 148 -0.76 -4.69 10.03
CA ALA A 148 -1.53 -4.79 11.28
C ALA A 148 -1.50 -6.22 11.84
N ALA A 149 -1.71 -7.22 10.97
CA ALA A 149 -1.66 -8.64 11.34
C ALA A 149 -0.25 -9.07 11.79
N LEU A 150 0.79 -8.64 11.07
CA LEU A 150 2.18 -8.96 11.42
C LEU A 150 2.60 -8.31 12.74
N LEU A 151 2.24 -7.05 12.99
CA LEU A 151 2.51 -6.38 14.26
C LEU A 151 1.80 -7.10 15.42
N ALA A 152 0.52 -7.43 15.27
CA ALA A 152 -0.21 -8.20 16.28
C ALA A 152 0.49 -9.54 16.57
N ALA A 153 0.91 -10.27 15.52
CA ALA A 153 1.62 -11.53 15.69
C ALA A 153 2.97 -11.38 16.41
N LYS A 154 3.75 -10.34 16.09
CA LYS A 154 5.07 -10.09 16.73
C LYS A 154 4.96 -9.48 18.14
N GLU A 155 3.90 -8.75 18.44
CA GLU A 155 3.66 -8.17 19.77
C GLU A 155 3.08 -9.21 20.75
N HIS A 156 2.32 -10.21 20.27
CA HIS A 156 1.62 -11.20 21.09
C HIS A 156 2.22 -12.61 21.04
N SER A 157 3.25 -12.85 20.23
CA SER A 157 3.85 -14.16 20.05
C SER A 157 5.36 -14.12 19.79
N THR A 158 6.02 -15.22 20.13
CA THR A 158 7.41 -15.50 19.73
C THR A 158 7.50 -16.58 18.65
N LEU A 159 6.35 -17.06 18.16
CA LEU A 159 6.30 -18.06 17.08
C LEU A 159 6.81 -17.46 15.76
N PRO A 160 7.34 -18.30 14.85
CA PRO A 160 7.62 -17.85 13.50
C PRO A 160 6.36 -17.32 12.81
N VAL A 161 6.48 -16.22 12.09
CA VAL A 161 5.37 -15.58 11.36
C VAL A 161 5.67 -15.55 9.87
N TRP A 162 4.82 -16.21 9.10
CA TRP A 162 4.88 -16.26 7.65
C TRP A 162 3.77 -15.40 7.06
N VAL A 163 4.05 -14.65 6.01
CA VAL A 163 3.07 -13.73 5.41
C VAL A 163 3.00 -13.96 3.91
N THR A 164 1.81 -14.18 3.38
CA THR A 164 1.56 -14.22 1.94
C THR A 164 0.50 -13.20 1.54
N MET A 165 0.70 -12.60 0.37
CA MET A 165 -0.24 -11.64 -0.20
C MET A 165 -0.73 -12.15 -1.58
N SER A 166 -1.90 -11.66 -1.97
CA SER A 166 -2.54 -12.02 -3.22
C SER A 166 -2.33 -10.91 -4.25
N PHE A 167 -1.73 -11.26 -5.39
CA PHE A 167 -1.39 -10.34 -6.49
C PHE A 167 -2.14 -10.73 -7.75
N ASP A 168 -2.53 -9.74 -8.54
CA ASP A 168 -3.08 -9.97 -9.88
C ASP A 168 -1.96 -10.28 -10.91
N ALA A 169 -2.35 -10.50 -12.15
CA ALA A 169 -1.40 -10.80 -13.23
C ALA A 169 -0.47 -9.62 -13.59
N THR A 170 -0.76 -8.41 -13.12
CA THR A 170 0.08 -7.21 -13.32
C THR A 170 1.14 -7.03 -12.23
N GLY A 171 1.16 -7.91 -11.22
CA GLY A 171 2.06 -7.82 -10.09
C GLY A 171 1.64 -6.77 -9.04
N ARG A 172 0.34 -6.51 -8.94
CA ARG A 172 -0.23 -5.58 -7.97
C ARG A 172 -1.27 -6.28 -7.08
N THR A 173 -1.34 -5.86 -5.82
CA THR A 173 -2.46 -6.24 -4.96
C THR A 173 -3.69 -5.39 -5.27
N PHE A 174 -4.83 -5.72 -4.68
CA PHE A 174 -6.06 -4.94 -4.84
C PHE A 174 -5.89 -3.45 -4.50
N THR A 175 -5.09 -3.12 -3.49
CA THR A 175 -4.80 -1.73 -3.10
C THR A 175 -3.61 -1.12 -3.85
N GLY A 176 -3.02 -1.83 -4.82
CA GLY A 176 -1.94 -1.34 -5.67
C GLY A 176 -0.52 -1.64 -5.16
N CYS A 177 -0.37 -2.40 -4.07
CA CYS A 177 0.95 -2.74 -3.53
C CYS A 177 1.78 -3.52 -4.54
N THR A 178 3.08 -3.19 -4.63
CA THR A 178 4.06 -3.89 -5.47
C THR A 178 4.77 -4.99 -4.70
N ILE A 179 5.34 -5.95 -5.43
CA ILE A 179 6.16 -7.01 -4.84
C ILE A 179 7.38 -6.46 -4.09
N PRO A 180 8.16 -5.51 -4.64
CA PRO A 180 9.27 -4.93 -3.88
C PRO A 180 8.83 -4.19 -2.61
N SER A 181 7.74 -3.41 -2.66
CA SER A 181 7.22 -2.71 -1.48
C SER A 181 6.74 -3.69 -0.40
N MET A 182 6.02 -4.75 -0.79
CA MET A 182 5.64 -5.85 0.11
C MET A 182 6.88 -6.47 0.76
N ALA A 183 7.84 -6.88 -0.04
CA ALA A 183 9.05 -7.57 0.44
C ALA A 183 9.82 -6.71 1.44
N ARG A 184 10.14 -5.46 1.09
CA ARG A 184 10.91 -4.54 1.94
C ARG A 184 10.18 -4.18 3.23
N THR A 185 8.86 -4.06 3.19
CA THR A 185 8.05 -3.75 4.37
C THR A 185 7.94 -4.95 5.30
N LEU A 186 7.56 -6.12 4.79
CA LEU A 186 7.32 -7.31 5.64
C LEU A 186 8.62 -7.91 6.18
N GLU A 187 9.70 -7.94 5.38
CA GLU A 187 11.04 -8.35 5.82
C GLU A 187 11.54 -7.42 6.93
N GLY A 188 11.40 -6.10 6.75
CA GLY A 188 11.76 -5.11 7.76
C GLY A 188 11.01 -5.30 9.07
N LEU A 189 9.70 -5.52 9.01
CA LEU A 189 8.83 -5.79 10.17
C LEU A 189 9.10 -7.15 10.85
N GLY A 190 10.00 -7.97 10.29
CA GLY A 190 10.45 -9.21 10.90
C GLY A 190 9.57 -10.42 10.58
N ALA A 191 8.94 -10.49 9.41
CA ALA A 191 8.41 -11.74 8.90
C ALA A 191 9.53 -12.79 8.77
N ASP A 192 9.22 -14.06 9.01
CA ASP A 192 10.20 -15.15 8.93
C ASP A 192 10.17 -15.84 7.55
N ALA A 193 9.11 -15.69 6.79
CA ALA A 193 8.98 -16.05 5.38
C ALA A 193 7.90 -15.18 4.73
N ILE A 194 8.04 -14.90 3.45
CA ILE A 194 7.04 -14.13 2.68
C ILE A 194 6.73 -14.83 1.36
N GLY A 195 5.56 -14.56 0.78
CA GLY A 195 5.20 -15.22 -0.46
C GLY A 195 3.93 -14.73 -1.11
N LEU A 196 3.52 -15.46 -2.13
CA LEU A 196 2.31 -15.20 -2.89
C LEU A 196 1.39 -16.42 -2.80
N ASN A 197 0.10 -16.16 -2.61
CA ASN A 197 -0.90 -17.20 -2.62
C ASN A 197 -2.19 -16.75 -3.31
N CYS A 198 -3.01 -17.73 -3.71
CA CYS A 198 -4.31 -17.48 -4.32
C CYS A 198 -4.22 -16.75 -5.67
N SER A 199 -5.28 -16.06 -6.08
CA SER A 199 -5.50 -15.25 -7.30
C SER A 199 -5.34 -16.01 -8.62
N GLN A 200 -4.18 -16.62 -8.89
CA GLN A 200 -3.80 -17.17 -10.19
C GLN A 200 -3.21 -18.58 -10.06
N GLY A 201 -3.05 -19.26 -11.20
CA GLY A 201 -2.32 -20.52 -11.28
C GLY A 201 -0.79 -20.32 -11.25
N PRO A 202 0.00 -21.40 -11.07
CA PRO A 202 1.44 -21.32 -10.92
C PRO A 202 2.15 -20.72 -12.14
N LYS A 203 1.63 -20.91 -13.35
CA LYS A 203 2.21 -20.42 -14.60
C LYS A 203 2.14 -18.88 -14.66
N GLN A 204 1.02 -18.30 -14.29
CA GLN A 204 0.82 -16.85 -14.27
C GLN A 204 1.62 -16.18 -13.16
N LEU A 205 1.76 -16.85 -12.01
CA LEU A 205 2.52 -16.31 -10.87
C LEU A 205 4.03 -16.51 -10.98
N LEU A 206 4.53 -17.37 -11.89
CA LEU A 206 5.97 -17.66 -12.01
C LEU A 206 6.84 -16.40 -12.18
N PRO A 207 6.51 -15.42 -13.05
CA PRO A 207 7.29 -14.19 -13.16
C PRO A 207 7.32 -13.39 -11.84
N LEU A 208 6.22 -13.40 -11.08
CA LEU A 208 6.11 -12.70 -9.80
C LEU A 208 6.92 -13.39 -8.70
N PHE A 209 6.98 -14.73 -8.70
CA PHE A 209 7.90 -15.49 -7.83
C PHE A 209 9.36 -15.18 -8.16
N GLN A 210 9.72 -15.07 -9.44
CA GLN A 210 11.05 -14.70 -9.88
C GLN A 210 11.43 -13.29 -9.39
N GLU A 211 10.52 -12.33 -9.47
CA GLU A 211 10.72 -10.98 -8.95
C GLU A 211 10.89 -11.01 -7.43
N LEU A 212 10.00 -11.69 -6.69
CA LEU A 212 10.09 -11.78 -5.25
C LEU A 212 11.41 -12.43 -4.80
N CYS A 213 11.86 -13.49 -5.46
CA CYS A 213 13.12 -14.16 -5.19
C CYS A 213 14.36 -13.25 -5.36
N ARG A 214 14.26 -12.18 -6.16
CA ARG A 214 15.34 -11.21 -6.36
C ARG A 214 15.37 -10.08 -5.32
N VAL A 215 14.25 -9.83 -4.64
CA VAL A 215 14.12 -8.65 -3.76
C VAL A 215 14.06 -8.96 -2.27
N THR A 216 14.03 -10.24 -1.87
CA THR A 216 14.02 -10.63 -0.44
C THR A 216 15.12 -11.64 -0.12
N THR A 217 15.61 -11.57 1.12
CA THR A 217 16.54 -12.58 1.67
C THR A 217 15.79 -13.74 2.34
N LEU A 218 14.51 -13.54 2.67
CA LEU A 218 13.68 -14.52 3.38
C LEU A 218 13.35 -15.74 2.53
N PRO A 219 13.01 -16.89 3.15
CA PRO A 219 12.37 -18.00 2.46
C PRO A 219 11.10 -17.53 1.72
N VAL A 220 10.92 -17.97 0.47
CA VAL A 220 9.78 -17.58 -0.36
C VAL A 220 8.75 -18.70 -0.40
N ILE A 221 7.47 -18.33 -0.20
CA ILE A 221 6.31 -19.22 -0.15
C ILE A 221 5.53 -19.10 -1.46
N ALA A 222 5.18 -20.24 -2.06
CA ALA A 222 4.29 -20.35 -3.21
C ALA A 222 3.10 -21.26 -2.88
N LYS A 223 1.88 -20.68 -2.84
CA LYS A 223 0.60 -21.40 -2.73
C LYS A 223 -0.37 -20.98 -3.84
N PRO A 224 -0.10 -21.26 -5.12
CA PRO A 224 -0.98 -20.88 -6.22
C PRO A 224 -2.28 -21.68 -6.23
N ASN A 225 -3.27 -21.17 -6.97
CA ASN A 225 -4.50 -21.91 -7.27
C ASN A 225 -4.27 -23.03 -8.28
N ALA A 226 -5.21 -23.95 -8.38
CA ALA A 226 -5.25 -24.99 -9.44
C ALA A 226 -5.69 -24.40 -10.80
N GLY A 227 -5.12 -23.25 -11.19
CA GLY A 227 -5.56 -22.47 -12.34
C GLY A 227 -6.56 -21.37 -11.96
N LEU A 228 -7.36 -20.94 -12.94
CA LEU A 228 -8.50 -20.06 -12.70
C LEU A 228 -9.78 -20.91 -12.57
N PRO A 229 -10.73 -20.48 -11.74
CA PRO A 229 -12.02 -21.17 -11.70
C PRO A 229 -12.78 -20.96 -13.01
N ASP A 230 -13.41 -22.01 -13.51
CA ASP A 230 -14.36 -21.88 -14.62
C ASP A 230 -15.49 -20.91 -14.19
N PRO A 231 -15.81 -19.92 -15.03
CA PRO A 231 -16.81 -18.91 -14.67
C PRO A 231 -18.25 -19.49 -14.60
N VAL A 232 -18.51 -20.69 -15.14
CA VAL A 232 -19.84 -21.29 -15.17
C VAL A 232 -20.11 -22.17 -13.97
N ASP A 233 -19.17 -23.05 -13.63
CA ASP A 233 -19.37 -24.06 -12.58
C ASP A 233 -18.38 -23.95 -11.41
N GLY A 234 -17.46 -22.98 -11.48
CA GLY A 234 -16.44 -22.76 -10.45
C GLY A 234 -15.37 -23.85 -10.38
N HIS A 235 -15.35 -24.77 -11.35
CA HIS A 235 -14.36 -25.83 -11.40
C HIS A 235 -12.99 -25.28 -11.77
N TYR A 236 -11.93 -25.85 -11.18
CA TYR A 236 -10.55 -25.52 -11.53
C TYR A 236 -10.03 -26.56 -12.53
N ASP A 237 -9.59 -26.12 -13.69
CA ASP A 237 -9.29 -26.94 -14.87
C ASP A 237 -7.84 -27.43 -14.98
N LEU A 238 -6.92 -26.88 -14.19
CA LEU A 238 -5.51 -27.27 -14.23
C LEU A 238 -5.32 -28.61 -13.52
N PRO A 239 -4.91 -29.71 -14.20
CA PRO A 239 -4.71 -31.00 -13.58
C PRO A 239 -3.55 -31.02 -12.58
N PRO A 240 -3.53 -31.95 -11.59
CA PRO A 240 -2.46 -32.09 -10.60
C PRO A 240 -1.07 -32.22 -11.22
N GLU A 241 -0.93 -32.97 -12.32
CA GLU A 241 0.35 -33.22 -13.01
C GLU A 241 0.87 -31.95 -13.70
N ASP A 242 -0.01 -31.14 -14.30
CA ASP A 242 0.36 -29.89 -14.95
C ASP A 242 0.68 -28.79 -13.92
N PHE A 243 -0.06 -28.75 -12.81
CA PHE A 243 0.25 -27.95 -11.65
C PHE A 243 1.65 -28.28 -11.13
N ALA A 244 1.91 -29.54 -10.82
CA ALA A 244 3.20 -30.02 -10.30
C ALA A 244 4.36 -29.72 -11.26
N ARG A 245 4.16 -29.90 -12.56
CA ARG A 245 5.19 -29.60 -13.59
C ARG A 245 5.58 -28.14 -13.57
N THR A 246 4.62 -27.22 -13.45
CA THR A 246 4.93 -25.78 -13.38
C THR A 246 5.58 -25.42 -12.05
N MET A 247 5.23 -26.11 -10.96
CA MET A 247 5.87 -25.89 -9.66
C MET A 247 7.35 -26.28 -9.63
N VAL A 248 7.81 -27.16 -10.52
CA VAL A 248 9.25 -27.42 -10.72
C VAL A 248 9.99 -26.14 -11.13
N ASP A 249 9.42 -25.36 -12.06
CA ASP A 249 9.99 -24.06 -12.48
C ASP A 249 9.96 -23.05 -11.35
N VAL A 250 8.88 -23.05 -10.54
CA VAL A 250 8.75 -22.16 -9.35
C VAL A 250 9.86 -22.48 -8.32
N VAL A 251 10.12 -23.74 -8.02
CA VAL A 251 11.23 -24.17 -7.15
C VAL A 251 12.58 -23.81 -7.79
N GLY A 252 12.70 -24.00 -9.11
CA GLY A 252 13.88 -23.59 -9.88
C GLY A 252 14.17 -22.09 -9.82
N ALA A 253 13.17 -21.23 -9.60
CA ALA A 253 13.33 -19.80 -9.39
C ALA A 253 13.84 -19.41 -7.99
N GLY A 254 13.92 -20.38 -7.03
CA GLY A 254 14.42 -20.15 -5.69
C GLY A 254 13.36 -20.15 -4.58
N VAL A 255 12.14 -20.51 -4.89
CA VAL A 255 11.06 -20.74 -3.90
C VAL A 255 11.39 -21.99 -3.08
N SER A 256 11.27 -21.90 -1.75
CA SER A 256 11.63 -22.96 -0.83
C SER A 256 10.46 -23.54 0.01
N ILE A 257 9.30 -22.91 -0.02
CA ILE A 257 8.11 -23.34 0.71
C ILE A 257 6.97 -23.42 -0.31
N VAL A 258 6.41 -24.60 -0.49
CA VAL A 258 5.46 -24.87 -1.59
C VAL A 258 4.19 -25.57 -1.09
N GLY A 259 3.07 -25.21 -1.69
CA GLY A 259 1.76 -25.80 -1.41
C GLY A 259 0.74 -25.41 -2.47
N GLY A 260 -0.52 -25.49 -2.11
CA GLY A 260 -1.62 -25.12 -3.00
C GLY A 260 -2.66 -24.24 -2.31
N CYS A 261 -3.43 -23.48 -3.11
CA CYS A 261 -4.57 -22.69 -2.64
C CYS A 261 -5.84 -23.17 -3.36
N CYS A 262 -6.77 -22.31 -3.68
CA CYS A 262 -8.08 -22.68 -4.22
C CYS A 262 -8.02 -23.70 -5.36
N GLY A 263 -8.96 -24.65 -5.36
CA GLY A 263 -9.03 -25.74 -6.33
C GLY A 263 -8.13 -26.95 -6.03
N THR A 264 -7.06 -26.78 -5.24
CA THR A 264 -6.15 -27.88 -4.90
C THR A 264 -6.74 -28.82 -3.83
N ASN A 265 -6.29 -30.07 -3.83
CA ASN A 265 -6.68 -31.13 -2.91
C ASN A 265 -5.46 -32.03 -2.62
N PRO A 266 -5.58 -33.10 -1.83
CA PRO A 266 -4.47 -34.01 -1.55
C PRO A 266 -3.77 -34.60 -2.77
N ASP A 267 -4.45 -34.75 -3.90
CA ASP A 267 -3.82 -35.29 -5.13
C ASP A 267 -2.82 -34.28 -5.73
N TYR A 268 -3.15 -32.98 -5.68
CA TYR A 268 -2.24 -31.91 -6.10
C TYR A 268 -0.98 -31.86 -5.22
N ILE A 269 -1.15 -31.98 -3.90
CA ILE A 269 -0.02 -31.96 -2.97
C ILE A 269 0.85 -33.20 -3.16
N ARG A 270 0.25 -34.37 -3.41
CA ARG A 270 1.02 -35.58 -3.72
C ARG A 270 1.80 -35.42 -5.02
N ALA A 271 1.14 -34.98 -6.10
CA ALA A 271 1.80 -34.74 -7.38
C ALA A 271 2.93 -33.70 -7.26
N LEU A 272 2.68 -32.61 -6.51
CA LEU A 272 3.70 -31.60 -6.19
C LEU A 272 4.89 -32.22 -5.43
N HIS A 273 4.60 -32.94 -4.35
CA HIS A 273 5.62 -33.60 -3.54
C HIS A 273 6.46 -34.58 -4.41
N ASP A 274 5.83 -35.42 -5.20
CA ASP A 274 6.52 -36.39 -6.06
C ASP A 274 7.39 -35.71 -7.12
N ALA A 275 6.94 -34.53 -7.65
CA ALA A 275 7.67 -33.81 -8.67
C ALA A 275 8.90 -33.06 -8.15
N VAL A 276 8.85 -32.50 -6.91
CA VAL A 276 9.92 -31.63 -6.40
C VAL A 276 10.63 -32.18 -5.16
N HIS A 277 10.15 -33.29 -4.58
CA HIS A 277 10.81 -33.92 -3.43
C HIS A 277 12.27 -34.24 -3.74
N GLY A 278 13.18 -33.77 -2.87
CA GLY A 278 14.62 -33.92 -3.07
C GLY A 278 15.27 -32.90 -4.01
N MET A 279 14.51 -32.02 -4.63
CA MET A 279 15.10 -30.85 -5.33
C MET A 279 15.68 -29.85 -4.34
N THR A 280 16.72 -29.17 -4.76
CA THR A 280 17.24 -27.97 -4.08
C THR A 280 16.65 -26.74 -4.76
N PRO A 281 16.09 -25.77 -4.02
CA PRO A 281 15.66 -24.51 -4.60
C PRO A 281 16.76 -23.85 -5.42
N GLY A 282 16.40 -23.25 -6.52
CA GLY A 282 17.34 -22.54 -7.39
C GLY A 282 18.10 -21.44 -6.63
N ALA A 283 19.35 -21.21 -7.03
CA ALA A 283 20.13 -20.09 -6.48
C ALA A 283 19.48 -18.76 -6.85
N ARG A 284 19.35 -17.86 -5.86
CA ARG A 284 18.78 -16.53 -6.05
C ARG A 284 19.87 -15.48 -6.22
N ASP A 285 19.74 -14.66 -7.23
CA ASP A 285 20.55 -13.45 -7.39
C ASP A 285 19.79 -12.29 -6.71
N ILE A 286 20.08 -12.09 -5.42
CA ILE A 286 19.33 -11.14 -4.60
C ILE A 286 19.93 -9.74 -4.81
N HIS A 287 19.06 -8.82 -5.22
CA HIS A 287 19.44 -7.42 -5.36
C HIS A 287 19.50 -6.74 -3.98
N HIS A 288 20.71 -6.49 -3.53
CA HIS A 288 20.98 -5.74 -2.31
C HIS A 288 21.04 -4.24 -2.61
N GLY A 289 20.38 -3.43 -1.80
CA GLY A 289 20.39 -1.98 -1.96
C GLY A 289 19.62 -1.28 -0.85
N SER A 290 19.80 0.02 -0.78
CA SER A 290 19.07 0.89 0.15
C SER A 290 17.72 1.23 -0.47
N PHE A 291 16.64 0.98 0.27
CA PHE A 291 15.27 1.23 -0.21
C PHE A 291 14.42 1.94 0.82
N LEU A 292 13.61 2.87 0.34
CA LEU A 292 12.41 3.35 1.03
C LEU A 292 11.20 3.02 0.16
N CYS A 293 10.00 2.92 0.73
CA CYS A 293 8.82 2.68 -0.08
C CYS A 293 7.52 3.21 0.56
N THR A 294 6.58 3.53 -0.32
CA THR A 294 5.14 3.48 -0.06
C THR A 294 4.61 2.11 -0.51
N PRO A 295 3.35 1.76 -0.34
CA PRO A 295 2.81 0.51 -0.89
C PRO A 295 3.00 0.39 -2.40
N THR A 296 2.80 1.49 -3.12
CA THR A 296 2.72 1.55 -4.59
C THR A 296 4.04 1.91 -5.26
N MET A 297 4.96 2.57 -4.54
CA MET A 297 6.23 3.07 -5.05
C MET A 297 7.41 2.57 -4.23
N PRO A 298 8.16 1.56 -4.69
CA PRO A 298 9.47 1.23 -4.17
C PRO A 298 10.50 2.25 -4.70
N LEU A 299 11.22 2.91 -3.81
CA LEU A 299 12.28 3.87 -4.14
C LEU A 299 13.64 3.32 -3.77
N GLU A 300 14.44 2.97 -4.76
CA GLU A 300 15.83 2.61 -4.57
C GLU A 300 16.71 3.86 -4.48
N ILE A 301 17.63 3.86 -3.51
CA ILE A 301 18.64 4.90 -3.34
C ILE A 301 19.91 4.48 -4.10
N SER A 302 19.84 4.50 -5.43
CA SER A 302 20.95 4.10 -6.33
C SER A 302 21.64 5.30 -7.00
N GLY A 303 21.39 6.51 -6.51
CA GLY A 303 21.97 7.77 -6.99
C GLY A 303 21.35 8.91 -6.20
N VAL A 304 21.37 10.11 -6.73
CA VAL A 304 20.82 11.28 -6.03
C VAL A 304 19.30 11.19 -5.93
N ARG A 305 18.77 11.19 -4.70
CA ARG A 305 17.34 11.26 -4.38
C ARG A 305 17.07 12.47 -3.49
N VAL A 306 16.28 13.40 -3.99
CA VAL A 306 16.01 14.68 -3.31
C VAL A 306 15.04 14.49 -2.16
N ILE A 307 15.45 14.92 -0.97
CA ILE A 307 14.59 15.02 0.21
C ILE A 307 14.10 16.47 0.34
N GLY A 308 12.78 16.67 0.34
CA GLY A 308 12.16 17.99 0.48
C GLY A 308 12.15 18.46 1.93
N GLU A 309 12.70 19.66 2.21
CA GLU A 309 12.92 20.23 3.56
C GLU A 309 11.78 21.11 4.08
N ARG A 310 10.67 21.27 3.34
CA ARG A 310 9.72 22.35 3.64
C ARG A 310 8.72 22.04 4.74
N ILE A 311 8.45 20.75 5.03
CA ILE A 311 7.57 20.33 6.13
C ILE A 311 8.40 20.35 7.43
N ASN A 312 8.72 21.54 7.89
CA ASN A 312 9.55 21.80 9.08
C ASN A 312 9.23 23.21 9.60
N PRO A 313 8.93 23.38 10.92
CA PRO A 313 8.53 24.66 11.50
C PRO A 313 9.65 25.68 11.61
N THR A 314 10.92 25.27 11.48
CA THR A 314 12.08 26.16 11.71
C THR A 314 12.07 27.36 10.75
N GLY A 315 11.91 28.57 11.32
CA GLY A 315 11.91 29.81 10.56
C GLY A 315 10.67 30.06 9.67
N LYS A 316 9.62 29.26 9.77
CA LYS A 316 8.44 29.31 8.88
C LYS A 316 7.17 29.63 9.67
N LYS A 317 6.90 30.92 9.93
CA LYS A 317 5.76 31.37 10.77
C LYS A 317 4.41 30.80 10.36
N ARG A 318 4.09 30.71 9.06
CA ARG A 318 2.82 30.16 8.59
C ARG A 318 2.71 28.67 8.91
N PHE A 319 3.80 27.92 8.76
CA PHE A 319 3.84 26.49 9.09
C PHE A 319 3.67 26.26 10.61
N GLN A 320 4.30 27.09 11.45
CA GLN A 320 4.14 27.07 12.90
C GLN A 320 2.68 27.29 13.31
N GLN A 321 2.01 28.26 12.67
CA GLN A 321 0.58 28.53 12.88
C GLN A 321 -0.30 27.36 12.44
N ALA A 322 0.01 26.72 11.32
CA ALA A 322 -0.71 25.57 10.83
C ALA A 322 -0.63 24.39 11.82
N LEU A 323 0.57 24.12 12.36
CA LEU A 323 0.75 23.06 13.37
C LEU A 323 -0.06 23.34 14.63
N LEU A 324 -0.02 24.56 15.17
CA LEU A 324 -0.77 24.96 16.37
C LEU A 324 -2.29 24.90 16.16
N ALA A 325 -2.75 25.21 14.95
CA ALA A 325 -4.17 25.15 14.58
C ALA A 325 -4.64 23.75 14.17
N GLY A 326 -3.71 22.79 13.95
CA GLY A 326 -4.04 21.49 13.37
C GLY A 326 -4.49 21.55 11.91
N ASP A 327 -4.04 22.59 11.17
CA ASP A 327 -4.35 22.82 9.75
C ASP A 327 -3.52 21.87 8.88
N LEU A 328 -4.02 20.64 8.73
CA LEU A 328 -3.36 19.59 7.94
C LEU A 328 -3.41 19.86 6.44
N ASP A 329 -4.42 20.59 5.96
CA ASP A 329 -4.55 20.90 4.53
C ASP A 329 -3.40 21.79 4.07
N TYR A 330 -3.01 22.79 4.85
CA TYR A 330 -1.82 23.58 4.55
C TYR A 330 -0.52 22.75 4.51
N ILE A 331 -0.40 21.75 5.39
CA ILE A 331 0.76 20.85 5.41
C ILE A 331 0.80 19.99 4.14
N VAL A 332 -0.36 19.53 3.70
CA VAL A 332 -0.53 18.80 2.43
C VAL A 332 -0.15 19.66 1.23
N ASP A 333 -0.60 20.91 1.17
CA ASP A 333 -0.22 21.85 0.10
C ASP A 333 1.31 22.03 0.01
N VAL A 334 1.96 22.13 1.17
CA VAL A 334 3.43 22.20 1.23
C VAL A 334 4.08 20.91 0.73
N ALA A 335 3.50 19.74 1.01
CA ALA A 335 3.99 18.45 0.52
C ALA A 335 3.85 18.34 -1.00
N ILE A 336 2.65 18.62 -1.52
CA ILE A 336 2.36 18.57 -2.97
C ILE A 336 3.31 19.49 -3.75
N ALA A 337 3.48 20.73 -3.29
CA ALA A 337 4.37 21.69 -3.94
C ALA A 337 5.82 21.17 -4.04
N GLN A 338 6.29 20.41 -3.05
CA GLN A 338 7.62 19.82 -3.07
C GLN A 338 7.71 18.60 -4.02
N VAL A 339 6.70 17.76 -4.03
CA VAL A 339 6.62 16.58 -4.93
C VAL A 339 6.55 17.06 -6.38
N ASP A 340 5.71 18.03 -6.68
CA ASP A 340 5.59 18.66 -8.01
C ASP A 340 6.90 19.31 -8.47
N ALA A 341 7.69 19.83 -7.53
CA ALA A 341 9.01 20.40 -7.82
C ALA A 341 10.11 19.32 -7.98
N GLY A 342 9.80 18.05 -7.73
CA GLY A 342 10.71 16.91 -7.95
C GLY A 342 11.33 16.31 -6.69
N ALA A 343 10.78 16.58 -5.49
CA ALA A 343 11.16 15.81 -4.29
C ALA A 343 10.72 14.36 -4.44
N GLN A 344 11.61 13.44 -4.13
CA GLN A 344 11.35 12.00 -4.17
C GLN A 344 11.14 11.40 -2.78
N ILE A 345 11.47 12.16 -1.74
CA ILE A 345 11.27 11.85 -0.31
C ILE A 345 10.87 13.17 0.35
N LEU A 346 10.03 13.12 1.38
CA LEU A 346 9.70 14.30 2.20
C LEU A 346 10.21 14.16 3.62
N ASP A 347 11.00 15.11 4.08
CA ASP A 347 11.38 15.25 5.48
C ASP A 347 10.23 15.89 6.26
N VAL A 348 9.76 15.22 7.32
CA VAL A 348 8.55 15.59 8.07
C VAL A 348 8.89 15.86 9.53
N ASN A 349 8.93 17.12 9.90
CA ASN A 349 9.16 17.60 11.25
C ASN A 349 7.97 18.43 11.75
N VAL A 350 7.41 18.06 12.90
CA VAL A 350 6.30 18.77 13.58
C VAL A 350 6.70 19.34 14.93
N GLY A 351 7.99 19.28 15.29
CA GLY A 351 8.55 19.70 16.56
C GLY A 351 8.49 21.22 16.72
N TYR A 352 7.44 21.71 17.41
CA TYR A 352 7.29 23.14 17.70
C TYR A 352 6.73 23.34 19.12
N PRO A 353 7.19 24.36 19.88
CA PRO A 353 6.64 24.64 21.21
C PRO A 353 5.12 24.78 21.21
N GLY A 354 4.44 24.01 22.03
CA GLY A 354 2.98 23.98 22.12
C GLY A 354 2.30 22.92 21.23
N VAL A 355 3.06 22.16 20.45
CA VAL A 355 2.57 21.00 19.67
C VAL A 355 2.92 19.71 20.42
N ASP A 356 1.94 18.84 20.60
CA ASP A 356 2.17 17.46 21.03
C ASP A 356 2.63 16.62 19.84
N GLU A 357 3.92 16.38 19.75
CA GLU A 357 4.52 15.61 18.64
C GLU A 357 4.00 14.19 18.57
N VAL A 358 3.74 13.53 19.71
CA VAL A 358 3.27 12.14 19.77
C VAL A 358 1.88 12.01 19.13
N ALA A 359 1.05 13.02 19.32
CA ALA A 359 -0.28 13.06 18.69
C ALA A 359 -0.23 13.62 17.26
N MET A 360 0.61 14.62 16.96
CA MET A 360 0.60 15.35 15.71
C MET A 360 1.31 14.60 14.59
N LEU A 361 2.49 14.02 14.82
CA LEU A 361 3.29 13.39 13.78
C LEU A 361 2.54 12.22 13.08
N PRO A 362 1.90 11.27 13.80
CA PRO A 362 1.13 10.21 13.13
C PRO A 362 -0.09 10.76 12.36
N ARG A 363 -0.70 11.86 12.79
CA ARG A 363 -1.81 12.50 12.04
C ARG A 363 -1.31 13.08 10.72
N VAL A 364 -0.17 13.78 10.75
CA VAL A 364 0.47 14.32 9.54
C VAL A 364 0.90 13.20 8.61
N VAL A 365 1.51 12.14 9.13
CA VAL A 365 1.93 10.96 8.34
C VAL A 365 0.75 10.33 7.61
N ARG A 366 -0.36 10.03 8.31
CA ARG A 366 -1.56 9.49 7.66
C ARG A 366 -2.05 10.42 6.56
N LYS A 367 -2.16 11.72 6.86
CA LYS A 367 -2.69 12.70 5.91
C LYS A 367 -1.80 12.86 4.67
N LEU A 368 -0.49 12.80 4.82
CA LEU A 368 0.45 12.82 3.71
C LEU A 368 0.33 11.55 2.85
N GLN A 369 0.26 10.37 3.46
CA GLN A 369 0.12 9.11 2.73
C GLN A 369 -1.22 8.95 1.99
N GLU A 370 -2.25 9.70 2.39
CA GLU A 370 -3.52 9.79 1.64
C GLU A 370 -3.38 10.58 0.34
N THR A 371 -2.39 11.48 0.26
CA THR A 371 -2.36 12.52 -0.78
C THR A 371 -1.16 12.41 -1.71
N VAL A 372 0.02 12.09 -1.17
CA VAL A 372 1.28 11.99 -1.94
C VAL A 372 1.84 10.58 -1.89
N ASP A 373 2.34 10.10 -3.03
CA ASP A 373 2.93 8.78 -3.16
C ASP A 373 4.47 8.88 -3.24
N VAL A 374 5.07 9.41 -2.16
CA VAL A 374 6.52 9.43 -1.97
C VAL A 374 6.86 9.00 -0.54
N PRO A 375 7.97 8.27 -0.32
CA PRO A 375 8.40 7.89 1.01
C PRO A 375 8.64 9.11 1.92
N LEU A 376 8.45 8.89 3.23
CA LEU A 376 8.68 9.93 4.23
C LEU A 376 9.96 9.63 5.04
N GLN A 377 10.67 10.71 5.35
CA GLN A 377 11.69 10.76 6.38
C GLN A 377 11.10 11.43 7.62
N LEU A 378 10.97 10.70 8.71
CA LEU A 378 10.35 11.16 9.95
C LEU A 378 11.39 11.83 10.81
N ASP A 379 11.29 13.17 10.96
CA ASP A 379 12.29 13.99 11.66
C ASP A 379 11.79 14.39 13.05
N SER A 380 12.29 13.72 14.07
CA SER A 380 12.04 14.03 15.47
C SER A 380 13.14 13.47 16.38
N THR A 381 13.38 14.14 17.50
CA THR A 381 14.21 13.62 18.60
C THR A 381 13.40 12.85 19.65
N ASN A 382 12.07 12.85 19.51
CA ASN A 382 11.15 12.19 20.42
C ASN A 382 10.87 10.76 19.95
N ALA A 383 11.46 9.78 20.64
CA ALA A 383 11.29 8.36 20.29
C ALA A 383 9.83 7.90 20.32
N ALA A 384 9.00 8.42 21.25
CA ALA A 384 7.58 8.06 21.29
C ALA A 384 6.80 8.63 20.08
N ALA A 385 7.14 9.83 19.62
CA ALA A 385 6.55 10.42 18.41
C ALA A 385 6.95 9.62 17.16
N LEU A 386 8.22 9.22 17.05
CA LEU A 386 8.71 8.36 15.98
C LEU A 386 8.03 6.99 15.98
N GLU A 387 7.92 6.36 17.16
CA GLU A 387 7.22 5.07 17.28
C GLU A 387 5.76 5.18 16.85
N ALA A 388 5.03 6.19 17.31
CA ALA A 388 3.64 6.42 16.95
C ALA A 388 3.47 6.68 15.43
N ALA A 389 4.41 7.40 14.82
CA ALA A 389 4.40 7.68 13.38
C ALA A 389 4.75 6.43 12.55
N LEU A 390 5.78 5.69 12.92
CA LEU A 390 6.18 4.45 12.27
C LEU A 390 5.08 3.38 12.35
N ARG A 391 4.35 3.34 13.47
CA ARG A 391 3.23 2.41 13.66
C ARG A 391 2.17 2.58 12.58
N VAL A 392 1.88 3.80 12.19
CA VAL A 392 0.84 4.12 11.18
C VAL A 392 1.39 4.32 9.76
N TYR A 393 2.69 4.32 9.58
CA TYR A 393 3.29 4.44 8.25
C TYR A 393 3.11 3.14 7.45
N ASN A 394 2.51 3.22 6.29
CA ASN A 394 2.32 2.08 5.38
C ASN A 394 3.47 2.04 4.36
N GLY A 395 4.40 1.11 4.53
CA GLY A 395 5.62 1.00 3.75
C GLY A 395 6.88 0.98 4.62
N LYS A 396 8.03 1.42 4.04
CA LYS A 396 9.32 1.56 4.72
C LYS A 396 9.78 3.01 4.71
N ALA A 397 9.73 3.67 5.87
CA ALA A 397 10.16 5.05 6.09
C ALA A 397 11.64 5.14 6.45
N ALA A 398 12.21 6.37 6.44
CA ALA A 398 13.45 6.70 7.12
C ALA A 398 13.18 7.43 8.44
N VAL A 399 14.00 7.22 9.43
CA VAL A 399 14.00 7.96 10.71
C VAL A 399 15.15 8.96 10.72
N ASN A 400 14.89 10.22 10.95
CA ASN A 400 15.86 11.30 11.10
C ASN A 400 15.73 11.84 12.55
N SER A 401 16.65 11.57 13.48
CA SER A 401 17.89 10.85 13.34
C SER A 401 18.35 10.25 14.68
N VAL A 402 19.31 9.33 14.58
CA VAL A 402 20.10 8.88 15.72
C VAL A 402 21.50 9.54 15.63
N ASN A 403 22.19 9.70 16.74
CA ASN A 403 23.58 10.13 16.77
C ASN A 403 24.50 9.06 17.42
N GLY A 404 25.79 9.32 17.50
CA GLY A 404 26.77 8.39 18.10
C GLY A 404 26.71 8.29 19.63
N GLU A 405 25.83 9.00 20.33
CA GLU A 405 25.65 8.88 21.77
C GLU A 405 25.00 7.53 22.14
N GLU A 406 25.59 6.84 23.12
CA GLU A 406 25.11 5.51 23.53
C GLU A 406 23.62 5.53 23.91
N LYS A 407 23.18 6.59 24.64
CA LYS A 407 21.78 6.75 25.04
C LYS A 407 20.85 6.87 23.84
N ALA A 408 21.23 7.62 22.81
CA ALA A 408 20.43 7.79 21.59
C ALA A 408 20.32 6.47 20.82
N LEU A 409 21.45 5.75 20.67
CA LEU A 409 21.51 4.44 20.02
C LEU A 409 20.60 3.43 20.72
N GLN A 410 20.68 3.32 22.05
CA GLN A 410 19.88 2.38 22.85
C GLN A 410 18.39 2.73 22.87
N THR A 411 18.01 3.99 22.67
CA THR A 411 16.60 4.41 22.69
C THR A 411 15.93 4.26 21.32
N LEU A 412 16.61 4.66 20.24
CA LEU A 412 15.99 4.77 18.93
C LEU A 412 16.16 3.53 18.05
N LEU A 413 17.31 2.85 18.09
CA LEU A 413 17.55 1.68 17.23
C LEU A 413 16.56 0.53 17.48
N PRO A 414 16.12 0.23 18.73
CA PRO A 414 15.04 -0.75 18.93
C PRO A 414 13.72 -0.38 18.24
N VAL A 415 13.37 0.91 18.23
CA VAL A 415 12.16 1.40 17.53
C VAL A 415 12.33 1.26 16.01
N VAL A 416 13.48 1.67 15.48
CA VAL A 416 13.82 1.52 14.05
C VAL A 416 13.71 0.05 13.63
N LYS A 417 14.31 -0.86 14.42
CA LYS A 417 14.26 -2.31 14.16
C LYS A 417 12.85 -2.87 14.21
N LYS A 418 12.05 -2.49 15.22
CA LYS A 418 10.68 -2.97 15.40
C LYS A 418 9.82 -2.71 14.15
N TYR A 419 9.99 -1.57 13.51
CA TYR A 419 9.19 -1.16 12.34
C TYR A 419 9.91 -1.33 11.00
N GLY A 420 11.14 -1.83 10.99
CA GLY A 420 11.90 -2.08 9.77
C GLY A 420 12.25 -0.83 8.97
N ALA A 421 12.36 0.33 9.64
CA ALA A 421 12.69 1.58 8.99
C ALA A 421 14.17 1.68 8.65
N ALA A 422 14.54 2.55 7.70
CA ALA A 422 15.89 3.05 7.57
C ALA A 422 16.17 4.13 8.62
N VAL A 423 17.44 4.40 8.91
CA VAL A 423 17.82 5.40 9.92
C VAL A 423 18.96 6.30 9.44
N VAL A 424 18.80 7.60 9.65
CA VAL A 424 19.86 8.59 9.47
C VAL A 424 20.71 8.66 10.73
N GLY A 425 22.01 8.45 10.59
CA GLY A 425 23.00 8.59 11.66
C GLY A 425 23.75 9.91 11.54
N LEU A 426 23.56 10.82 12.51
CA LEU A 426 24.33 12.05 12.59
C LEU A 426 25.75 11.76 13.11
N ALA A 427 26.77 12.20 12.38
CA ALA A 427 28.16 11.99 12.72
C ALA A 427 28.63 12.92 13.87
N LEU A 428 27.93 12.90 15.02
CA LEU A 428 28.28 13.55 16.28
C LEU A 428 28.08 12.58 17.46
N ASP A 429 28.76 12.86 18.58
CA ASP A 429 28.66 12.03 19.79
C ASP A 429 28.70 12.88 21.07
N GLU A 430 28.94 12.23 22.22
CA GLU A 430 29.00 12.85 23.54
C GLU A 430 30.05 13.96 23.65
N LYS A 431 31.03 13.98 22.73
CA LYS A 431 32.07 15.04 22.67
C LYS A 431 31.62 16.27 21.87
N GLY A 432 30.43 16.19 21.28
CA GLY A 432 29.82 17.22 20.44
C GLY A 432 30.22 17.12 18.97
N LEU A 433 30.35 18.28 18.30
CA LEU A 433 30.63 18.34 16.87
C LEU A 433 32.11 18.00 16.57
N PRO A 434 32.41 16.96 15.76
CA PRO A 434 33.78 16.60 15.36
C PRO A 434 34.36 17.67 14.42
N LYS A 435 35.65 17.87 14.50
CA LYS A 435 36.37 18.89 13.72
C LYS A 435 36.90 18.36 12.39
N THR A 436 37.17 17.07 12.32
CA THR A 436 37.80 16.44 11.14
C THR A 436 36.90 15.40 10.49
N ALA A 437 37.12 15.15 9.21
CA ALA A 437 36.46 14.07 8.46
C ALA A 437 36.68 12.70 9.11
N ALA A 438 37.92 12.46 9.60
CA ALA A 438 38.27 11.20 10.24
C ALA A 438 37.47 10.92 11.52
N GLU A 439 37.23 11.97 12.35
CA GLU A 439 36.39 11.86 13.53
C GLU A 439 34.96 11.56 13.17
N ARG A 440 34.40 12.25 12.14
CA ARG A 440 33.05 12.00 11.63
C ARG A 440 32.88 10.56 11.13
N VAL A 441 33.85 10.06 10.37
CA VAL A 441 33.86 8.68 9.86
C VAL A 441 33.93 7.67 11.01
N ALA A 442 34.75 7.95 12.06
CA ALA A 442 34.82 7.07 13.23
C ALA A 442 33.47 6.97 13.96
N ILE A 443 32.74 8.09 14.10
CA ILE A 443 31.39 8.10 14.68
C ILE A 443 30.40 7.37 13.75
N ALA A 444 30.48 7.59 12.44
CA ALA A 444 29.65 6.88 11.47
C ALA A 444 29.81 5.35 11.60
N ARG A 445 31.03 4.85 11.71
CA ARG A 445 31.32 3.41 11.97
C ARG A 445 30.66 2.93 13.26
N ARG A 446 30.78 3.68 14.35
CA ARG A 446 30.15 3.36 15.64
C ARG A 446 28.63 3.22 15.51
N ILE A 447 27.97 4.13 14.77
CA ILE A 447 26.53 4.08 14.53
C ILE A 447 26.16 2.82 13.73
N VAL A 448 26.89 2.53 12.64
CA VAL A 448 26.65 1.34 11.81
C VAL A 448 26.82 0.06 12.62
N ASP A 449 27.93 -0.06 13.37
CA ASP A 449 28.21 -1.23 14.21
C ASP A 449 27.11 -1.42 15.28
N ALA A 450 26.55 -0.32 15.81
CA ALA A 450 25.46 -0.38 16.75
C ALA A 450 24.15 -0.84 16.05
N ALA A 451 23.83 -0.29 14.88
CA ALA A 451 22.66 -0.67 14.11
C ALA A 451 22.68 -2.17 13.74
N GLU A 452 23.83 -2.67 13.27
CA GLU A 452 24.00 -4.10 12.95
C GLU A 452 23.81 -5.00 14.18
N ARG A 453 24.29 -4.58 15.38
CA ARG A 453 24.04 -5.32 16.64
C ARG A 453 22.56 -5.40 17.00
N PHE A 454 21.73 -4.39 16.64
CA PHE A 454 20.29 -4.43 16.78
C PHE A 454 19.59 -5.19 15.64
N GLY A 455 20.35 -5.70 14.65
CA GLY A 455 19.83 -6.43 13.49
C GLY A 455 19.21 -5.51 12.44
N ILE A 456 19.63 -4.25 12.37
CA ILE A 456 19.31 -3.33 11.28
C ILE A 456 20.33 -3.56 10.17
N PRO A 457 19.91 -3.87 8.93
CA PRO A 457 20.83 -4.06 7.82
C PRO A 457 21.66 -2.81 7.55
N ARG A 458 22.90 -3.00 7.13
CA ARG A 458 23.86 -1.91 6.84
C ARG A 458 23.32 -0.95 5.77
N GLU A 459 22.64 -1.47 4.77
CA GLU A 459 21.99 -0.71 3.70
C GLU A 459 20.84 0.20 4.16
N ASP A 460 20.34 -0.01 5.36
CA ASP A 460 19.28 0.81 5.99
C ASP A 460 19.86 1.93 6.90
N VAL A 461 21.19 2.07 6.95
CA VAL A 461 21.86 3.13 7.71
C VAL A 461 22.40 4.18 6.75
N PHE A 462 21.86 5.40 6.81
CA PHE A 462 22.30 6.55 6.04
C PHE A 462 23.09 7.51 6.93
N ILE A 463 24.18 8.09 6.47
CA ILE A 463 25.04 8.91 7.32
C ILE A 463 24.93 10.39 6.95
N ASP A 464 24.57 11.22 7.92
CA ASP A 464 24.71 12.69 7.82
C ASP A 464 26.06 13.12 8.37
N CYS A 465 26.92 13.59 7.45
CA CYS A 465 28.27 14.05 7.76
C CYS A 465 28.31 15.47 8.33
N LEU A 466 27.18 16.10 8.61
CA LEU A 466 27.02 17.40 9.25
C LEU A 466 27.48 18.58 8.39
N THR A 467 26.52 19.34 7.86
CA THR A 467 26.79 20.60 7.17
C THR A 467 26.83 21.76 8.18
N LEU A 468 28.02 22.30 8.41
CA LEU A 468 28.20 23.51 9.24
C LEU A 468 28.23 24.76 8.38
N THR A 469 27.82 25.89 8.97
CA THR A 469 27.78 27.16 8.25
C THR A 469 29.17 27.75 8.02
N VAL A 470 29.51 28.05 6.77
CA VAL A 470 30.81 28.60 6.41
C VAL A 470 31.03 30.03 6.90
N SER A 471 29.96 30.78 7.27
CA SER A 471 30.11 32.09 7.89
C SER A 471 30.77 32.03 9.27
N ALA A 472 30.70 30.92 9.96
CA ALA A 472 31.31 30.71 11.28
C ALA A 472 32.55 29.80 11.22
N GLN A 473 32.56 28.80 10.31
CA GLN A 473 33.55 27.72 10.25
C GLN A 473 33.83 27.34 8.78
N GLN A 474 34.62 28.17 8.09
CA GLN A 474 34.83 28.06 6.64
C GLN A 474 35.60 26.78 6.27
N ASP A 475 36.53 26.33 7.11
CA ASP A 475 37.33 25.13 6.96
C ASP A 475 36.50 23.85 7.01
N GLN A 476 35.35 23.87 7.67
CA GLN A 476 34.51 22.71 7.87
C GLN A 476 33.79 22.25 6.58
N ALA A 477 33.70 23.08 5.55
CA ALA A 477 33.12 22.67 4.27
C ALA A 477 33.93 21.54 3.62
N GLU A 478 35.28 21.64 3.63
CA GLU A 478 36.15 20.57 3.07
C GLU A 478 36.13 19.32 3.93
N GLU A 479 36.09 19.45 5.25
CA GLU A 479 35.97 18.32 6.17
C GLU A 479 34.65 17.54 5.96
N THR A 480 33.53 18.26 5.72
CA THR A 480 32.25 17.65 5.39
C THR A 480 32.34 16.88 4.07
N LEU A 481 32.90 17.50 3.02
CA LEU A 481 33.05 16.85 1.71
C LEU A 481 33.96 15.62 1.77
N ALA A 482 35.05 15.69 2.52
CA ALA A 482 35.96 14.56 2.72
C ALA A 482 35.28 13.41 3.49
N ALA A 483 34.45 13.72 4.49
CA ALA A 483 33.70 12.73 5.24
C ALA A 483 32.65 12.05 4.33
N VAL A 484 31.89 12.81 3.53
CA VAL A 484 30.93 12.30 2.56
C VAL A 484 31.59 11.32 1.60
N ARG A 485 32.77 11.72 1.04
CA ARG A 485 33.54 10.83 0.14
C ARG A 485 33.89 9.52 0.79
N THR A 486 34.44 9.55 2.01
CA THR A 486 34.87 8.33 2.72
C THR A 486 33.67 7.45 3.09
N VAL A 487 32.59 8.03 3.59
CA VAL A 487 31.37 7.27 3.94
C VAL A 487 30.77 6.61 2.71
N HIS A 488 30.66 7.35 1.60
CA HIS A 488 30.08 6.81 0.39
C HIS A 488 30.98 5.79 -0.30
N ARG A 489 32.25 6.18 -0.60
CA ARG A 489 33.14 5.34 -1.44
C ARG A 489 33.81 4.22 -0.68
N ASP A 490 34.26 4.48 0.57
CA ASP A 490 35.05 3.50 1.30
C ASP A 490 34.19 2.64 2.24
N MET A 491 33.12 3.20 2.78
CA MET A 491 32.18 2.45 3.62
C MET A 491 31.01 1.86 2.84
N GLY A 492 30.73 2.31 1.60
CA GLY A 492 29.63 1.84 0.76
C GLY A 492 28.23 2.20 1.29
N LEU A 493 28.13 3.33 1.99
CA LEU A 493 26.87 3.77 2.61
C LEU A 493 26.24 4.95 1.86
N GLN A 494 24.94 5.11 2.05
CA GLN A 494 24.24 6.30 1.58
C GLN A 494 24.54 7.48 2.51
N THR A 495 24.60 8.68 1.91
CA THR A 495 24.93 9.90 2.64
C THR A 495 23.79 10.91 2.58
N VAL A 496 23.55 11.58 3.69
CA VAL A 496 22.54 12.62 3.85
C VAL A 496 23.20 13.94 4.23
N LEU A 497 22.69 15.07 3.76
CA LEU A 497 23.11 16.39 4.25
C LEU A 497 21.95 17.39 4.23
N GLY A 498 21.78 18.15 5.29
CA GLY A 498 21.03 19.39 5.31
C GLY A 498 21.80 20.49 4.57
N VAL A 499 21.75 20.49 3.23
CA VAL A 499 22.62 21.30 2.36
C VAL A 499 22.47 22.80 2.60
N SER A 500 21.24 23.26 2.87
CA SER A 500 20.90 24.67 3.07
C SER A 500 21.62 25.32 4.26
N ASN A 501 22.14 24.51 5.19
CA ASN A 501 22.86 24.99 6.39
C ASN A 501 24.18 25.68 6.04
N ILE A 502 24.85 25.26 4.96
CA ILE A 502 26.15 25.81 4.54
C ILE A 502 26.15 27.34 4.41
N SER A 503 25.03 27.91 4.00
CA SER A 503 24.88 29.33 3.62
C SER A 503 24.27 30.22 4.70
N PHE A 504 24.03 29.72 5.92
CA PHE A 504 23.44 30.54 6.97
C PHE A 504 24.31 31.75 7.29
N GLY A 505 23.68 32.93 7.44
CA GLY A 505 24.36 34.21 7.76
C GLY A 505 25.04 34.88 6.58
N LEU A 506 25.01 34.28 5.37
CA LEU A 506 25.60 34.88 4.17
C LEU A 506 24.55 35.54 3.28
N PRO A 507 24.95 36.64 2.54
CA PRO A 507 24.12 37.15 1.45
C PRO A 507 24.10 36.16 0.27
N ASN A 508 23.10 36.28 -0.61
CA ASN A 508 22.94 35.45 -1.78
C ASN A 508 23.10 33.93 -1.48
N ARG A 509 22.37 33.46 -0.47
CA ARG A 509 22.42 32.07 0.04
C ARG A 509 22.24 31.02 -1.05
N LEU A 510 21.41 31.31 -2.03
CA LEU A 510 21.09 30.39 -3.12
C LEU A 510 22.34 29.97 -3.89
N LEU A 511 23.19 30.92 -4.29
CA LEU A 511 24.43 30.65 -5.02
C LEU A 511 25.38 29.75 -4.22
N MET A 512 25.53 30.03 -2.91
CA MET A 512 26.41 29.25 -2.03
C MET A 512 25.86 27.84 -1.84
N THR A 513 24.55 27.70 -1.61
CA THR A 513 23.89 26.40 -1.42
C THR A 513 23.99 25.55 -2.68
N GLN A 514 23.71 26.12 -3.85
CA GLN A 514 23.82 25.45 -5.15
C GLN A 514 25.23 24.94 -5.43
N THR A 515 26.24 25.81 -5.21
CA THR A 515 27.66 25.47 -5.42
C THR A 515 28.11 24.33 -4.49
N PHE A 516 27.72 24.39 -3.21
CA PHE A 516 28.06 23.34 -2.24
C PHE A 516 27.34 22.03 -2.57
N LEU A 517 26.07 22.08 -2.97
CA LEU A 517 25.28 20.92 -3.39
C LEU A 517 25.98 20.14 -4.50
N VAL A 518 26.40 20.83 -5.58
CA VAL A 518 27.09 20.17 -6.71
C VAL A 518 28.39 19.52 -6.25
N ARG A 519 29.18 20.21 -5.42
CA ARG A 519 30.41 19.64 -4.84
C ARG A 519 30.13 18.41 -4.00
N ALA A 520 29.11 18.46 -3.15
CA ALA A 520 28.74 17.36 -2.26
C ALA A 520 28.23 16.13 -3.06
N MET A 521 27.41 16.34 -4.09
CA MET A 521 26.98 15.26 -4.98
C MET A 521 28.16 14.60 -5.70
N ASN A 522 29.13 15.40 -6.15
CA ASN A 522 30.37 14.86 -6.76
C ASN A 522 31.19 14.00 -5.78
N GLU A 523 31.14 14.31 -4.49
CA GLU A 523 31.82 13.52 -3.45
C GLU A 523 31.01 12.29 -2.99
N GLY A 524 29.75 12.13 -3.46
CA GLY A 524 28.90 10.99 -3.18
C GLY A 524 27.71 11.28 -2.26
N LEU A 525 27.23 12.54 -2.20
CA LEU A 525 25.97 12.85 -1.54
C LEU A 525 24.81 12.27 -2.35
N THR A 526 24.10 11.30 -1.78
CA THR A 526 22.98 10.61 -2.40
C THR A 526 21.62 11.15 -1.95
N LEU A 527 21.50 11.69 -0.75
CA LEU A 527 20.26 12.14 -0.13
C LEU A 527 20.37 13.62 0.33
N PRO A 528 20.38 14.58 -0.59
CA PRO A 528 20.37 16.02 -0.25
C PRO A 528 19.00 16.42 0.32
N ILE A 529 18.99 16.97 1.56
CA ILE A 529 17.84 17.66 2.15
C ILE A 529 17.90 19.11 1.69
N ILE A 530 16.99 19.47 0.78
CA ILE A 530 16.98 20.78 0.10
C ILE A 530 15.55 21.30 -0.09
N ASN A 531 15.44 22.57 -0.49
CA ASN A 531 14.17 23.14 -0.91
C ASN A 531 13.94 22.91 -2.42
N PRO A 532 13.11 21.93 -2.82
CA PRO A 532 12.90 21.63 -4.23
C PRO A 532 12.13 22.73 -4.98
N ASN A 533 11.44 23.62 -4.26
CA ASN A 533 10.74 24.77 -4.87
C ASN A 533 11.71 25.87 -5.37
N GLN A 534 13.01 25.73 -5.11
CA GLN A 534 14.03 26.60 -5.70
C GLN A 534 14.50 26.00 -7.03
N LYS A 535 14.05 26.60 -8.12
CA LYS A 535 14.31 26.11 -9.48
C LYS A 535 15.81 25.89 -9.73
N GLU A 536 16.65 26.85 -9.33
CA GLU A 536 18.10 26.80 -9.57
C GLU A 536 18.77 25.61 -8.85
N ILE A 537 18.26 25.22 -7.69
CA ILE A 537 18.74 24.07 -6.95
C ILE A 537 18.38 22.77 -7.70
N MET A 538 17.13 22.65 -8.15
CA MET A 538 16.68 21.45 -8.89
C MET A 538 17.29 21.38 -10.29
N ASP A 539 17.57 22.51 -10.92
CA ASP A 539 18.30 22.57 -12.20
C ASP A 539 19.75 22.07 -12.06
N ALA A 540 20.41 22.40 -10.93
CA ALA A 540 21.73 21.85 -10.62
C ALA A 540 21.70 20.33 -10.40
N VAL A 541 20.68 19.79 -9.72
CA VAL A 541 20.47 18.34 -9.55
C VAL A 541 20.26 17.69 -10.92
N ALA A 542 19.40 18.25 -11.77
CA ALA A 542 19.13 17.71 -13.10
C ALA A 542 20.42 17.66 -13.97
N ALA A 543 21.17 18.77 -13.98
CA ALA A 543 22.44 18.85 -14.71
C ALA A 543 23.48 17.84 -14.15
N PHE A 544 23.55 17.68 -12.83
CA PHE A 544 24.45 16.71 -12.20
C PHE A 544 24.11 15.28 -12.65
N ARG A 545 22.83 14.88 -12.62
CA ARG A 545 22.40 13.53 -13.04
C ARG A 545 22.78 13.18 -14.47
N VAL A 546 22.73 14.17 -15.38
CA VAL A 546 23.25 13.98 -16.76
C VAL A 546 24.76 13.73 -16.75
N LEU A 547 25.51 14.59 -16.02
CA LEU A 547 26.98 14.53 -16.02
C LEU A 547 27.51 13.29 -15.29
N SER A 548 26.77 12.76 -14.32
CA SER A 548 27.12 11.52 -13.58
C SER A 548 26.65 10.24 -14.30
N GLY A 549 25.88 10.35 -15.40
CA GLY A 549 25.32 9.22 -16.13
C GLY A 549 24.07 8.59 -15.47
N GLU A 550 23.50 9.23 -14.47
CA GLU A 550 22.25 8.78 -13.83
C GLU A 550 21.01 9.02 -14.73
N ASP A 551 21.05 10.05 -15.57
CA ASP A 551 20.00 10.36 -16.55
C ASP A 551 20.40 9.79 -17.91
N GLU A 552 19.95 8.55 -18.18
CA GLU A 552 20.26 7.84 -19.41
C GLU A 552 19.73 8.57 -20.65
N ALA A 553 20.60 8.76 -21.64
CA ALA A 553 20.31 9.52 -22.86
C ALA A 553 19.78 10.94 -22.62
N CYS A 554 20.01 11.53 -21.45
CA CYS A 554 19.54 12.86 -21.04
C CYS A 554 18.01 13.01 -21.10
N ALA A 555 17.26 11.92 -20.94
CA ALA A 555 15.82 11.89 -21.16
C ALA A 555 15.06 12.84 -20.23
N ALA A 556 15.31 12.74 -18.91
CA ALA A 556 14.65 13.60 -17.92
C ALA A 556 15.08 15.08 -18.03
N TYR A 557 16.34 15.33 -18.40
CA TYR A 557 16.84 16.67 -18.63
C TYR A 557 16.16 17.34 -19.85
N VAL A 558 16.04 16.59 -20.95
CA VAL A 558 15.36 17.08 -22.17
C VAL A 558 13.87 17.31 -21.90
N GLU A 559 13.21 16.42 -21.18
CA GLU A 559 11.81 16.61 -20.77
C GLU A 559 11.63 17.88 -19.92
N ARG A 560 12.49 18.09 -18.92
CA ARG A 560 12.46 19.27 -18.05
C ARG A 560 12.68 20.58 -18.79
N PHE A 561 13.67 20.66 -19.67
CA PHE A 561 14.10 21.92 -20.30
C PHE A 561 13.63 22.07 -21.74
N GLY A 562 13.24 21.01 -22.41
CA GLY A 562 12.80 21.03 -23.82
C GLY A 562 11.54 21.85 -24.04
N SER A 563 10.56 21.72 -23.14
CA SER A 563 9.34 22.52 -23.17
C SER A 563 9.59 24.01 -22.82
N GLU A 564 10.54 24.31 -21.94
CA GLU A 564 10.95 25.70 -21.61
C GLU A 564 11.65 26.36 -22.77
N ALA A 565 12.50 25.64 -23.50
CA ALA A 565 13.16 26.15 -24.71
C ALA A 565 12.14 26.45 -25.83
N ALA A 566 11.13 25.58 -25.98
CA ALA A 566 10.03 25.81 -26.93
C ALA A 566 9.19 27.04 -26.53
N LEU A 567 8.81 27.17 -25.25
CA LEU A 567 8.10 28.32 -24.69
C LEU A 567 8.92 29.60 -24.72
N ALA A 568 10.25 29.54 -24.53
CA ALA A 568 11.15 30.69 -24.65
C ALA A 568 11.29 31.14 -26.11
N ALA A 569 11.35 30.19 -27.04
CA ALA A 569 11.33 30.50 -28.47
C ALA A 569 9.99 31.11 -28.93
N GLU A 570 8.88 30.63 -28.36
CA GLU A 570 7.55 31.18 -28.61
C GLU A 570 7.37 32.56 -27.94
N LYS A 571 7.87 32.76 -26.71
CA LYS A 571 7.92 34.06 -26.05
C LYS A 571 8.85 35.03 -26.72
N GLN A 572 9.99 34.63 -27.28
CA GLN A 572 10.85 35.49 -28.10
C GLN A 572 10.17 35.90 -29.42
N ARG A 573 9.36 35.00 -30.00
CA ARG A 573 8.49 35.34 -31.13
C ARG A 573 7.36 36.29 -30.73
N ALA A 574 6.79 36.10 -29.53
CA ALA A 574 5.72 36.97 -29.00
C ALA A 574 6.25 38.29 -28.38
N ALA A 575 7.46 38.29 -27.79
CA ALA A 575 8.09 39.53 -27.21
C ALA A 575 8.58 40.50 -28.29
N ALA A 576 8.63 40.06 -29.56
CA ALA A 576 8.68 41.02 -30.68
C ALA A 576 7.39 41.87 -30.78
N VAL A 577 6.37 41.60 -29.94
CA VAL A 577 5.04 42.24 -29.99
C VAL A 577 4.59 42.90 -28.68
N SER A 578 5.13 42.64 -27.47
CA SER A 578 4.73 43.38 -26.26
C SER A 578 5.60 43.11 -25.03
N SER A 579 5.88 44.17 -24.24
CA SER A 579 6.66 44.17 -23.01
C SER A 579 5.77 44.32 -21.76
N ALA A 580 5.99 43.47 -20.73
CA ALA A 580 6.08 43.80 -19.29
C ALA A 580 6.06 42.55 -18.38
N PRO A 581 6.84 42.56 -17.28
CA PRO A 581 6.99 41.40 -16.40
C PRO A 581 6.16 41.47 -15.14
N THR A 582 5.65 40.38 -14.65
CA THR A 582 5.19 40.23 -13.26
C THR A 582 5.65 38.89 -12.67
N ALA A 583 6.31 38.99 -11.51
CA ALA A 583 6.73 37.89 -10.68
C ALA A 583 5.52 37.19 -10.04
N LYS A 584 5.52 35.84 -10.00
CA LYS A 584 4.53 35.08 -9.29
C LYS A 584 5.14 34.30 -8.11
N ALA A 585 4.53 34.51 -6.95
CA ALA A 585 4.69 33.73 -5.73
C ALA A 585 4.15 32.29 -5.92
N ALA A 586 4.62 31.37 -5.09
CA ALA A 586 4.16 29.98 -5.06
C ALA A 586 2.62 29.92 -5.11
N ALA A 587 2.09 29.29 -6.16
CA ALA A 587 0.67 29.29 -6.45
C ALA A 587 -0.06 28.30 -5.54
N ALA A 588 -0.98 28.79 -4.72
CA ALA A 588 -2.12 28.02 -4.24
C ALA A 588 -2.79 27.35 -5.44
N VAL A 589 -3.33 26.12 -5.26
CA VAL A 589 -4.11 25.47 -6.30
C VAL A 589 -5.27 26.40 -6.68
N THR A 590 -5.23 26.92 -7.90
CA THR A 590 -6.17 27.91 -8.41
C THR A 590 -7.18 27.33 -9.39
N ASN A 591 -7.05 26.04 -9.69
CA ASN A 591 -7.88 25.32 -10.64
C ASN A 591 -8.70 24.23 -9.93
N LEU A 592 -10.02 24.26 -10.11
CA LEU A 592 -10.94 23.31 -9.53
C LEU A 592 -10.69 21.86 -10.00
N ASP A 593 -10.34 21.66 -11.26
CA ASP A 593 -10.06 20.35 -11.82
C ASP A 593 -8.85 19.71 -11.14
N ASP A 594 -7.77 20.47 -10.96
CA ASP A 594 -6.57 20.01 -10.26
C ASP A 594 -6.85 19.69 -8.79
N ALA A 595 -7.66 20.50 -8.11
CA ALA A 595 -8.07 20.22 -6.74
C ALA A 595 -8.84 18.91 -6.61
N ILE A 596 -9.71 18.58 -7.58
CA ILE A 596 -10.45 17.32 -7.62
C ILE A 596 -9.51 16.17 -7.93
N ILE A 597 -8.68 16.27 -8.99
CA ILE A 597 -7.75 15.20 -9.42
C ILE A 597 -6.80 14.81 -8.30
N ARG A 598 -6.31 15.79 -7.53
CA ARG A 598 -5.37 15.59 -6.41
C ARG A 598 -6.05 15.22 -5.08
N GLY A 599 -7.36 15.15 -5.04
CA GLY A 599 -8.10 14.80 -3.82
C GLY A 599 -8.13 15.90 -2.75
N LEU A 600 -7.93 17.18 -3.12
CA LEU A 600 -7.87 18.32 -2.20
C LEU A 600 -9.27 18.81 -1.84
N LYS A 601 -9.88 18.15 -0.88
CA LYS A 601 -11.29 18.33 -0.50
C LYS A 601 -11.66 19.76 -0.13
N ALA A 602 -10.84 20.45 0.68
CA ALA A 602 -11.09 21.81 1.14
C ALA A 602 -10.95 22.83 -0.01
N ASP A 603 -9.89 22.72 -0.82
CA ASP A 603 -9.68 23.59 -1.97
C ASP A 603 -10.73 23.35 -3.06
N ALA A 604 -11.10 22.11 -3.34
CA ALA A 604 -12.18 21.81 -4.28
C ALA A 604 -13.50 22.45 -3.86
N ALA A 605 -13.86 22.37 -2.57
CA ALA A 605 -15.06 23.03 -2.05
C ALA A 605 -14.97 24.55 -2.13
N ARG A 606 -13.81 25.16 -1.82
CA ARG A 606 -13.57 26.61 -1.91
C ARG A 606 -13.67 27.09 -3.35
N LEU A 607 -12.94 26.45 -4.27
CA LEU A 607 -12.91 26.81 -5.68
C LEU A 607 -14.28 26.60 -6.36
N ALA A 608 -15.04 25.58 -5.94
CA ALA A 608 -16.42 25.40 -6.40
C ALA A 608 -17.35 26.55 -5.97
N LYS A 609 -17.21 27.05 -4.73
CA LYS A 609 -17.94 28.23 -4.27
C LYS A 609 -17.57 29.50 -5.07
N GLU A 610 -16.29 29.68 -5.36
CA GLU A 610 -15.80 30.80 -6.18
C GLU A 610 -16.32 30.69 -7.61
N ALA A 611 -16.30 29.49 -8.22
CA ALA A 611 -16.78 29.26 -9.58
C ALA A 611 -18.30 29.46 -9.71
N LEU A 612 -19.10 29.13 -8.69
CA LEU A 612 -20.55 29.40 -8.64
C LEU A 612 -20.92 30.89 -8.67
N ALA A 613 -19.95 31.80 -8.49
CA ALA A 613 -20.18 33.23 -8.69
C ALA A 613 -20.28 33.62 -10.18
N THR A 614 -19.69 32.82 -11.07
CA THR A 614 -19.63 33.09 -12.52
C THR A 614 -20.23 31.98 -13.38
N GLU A 615 -20.42 30.77 -12.83
CA GLU A 615 -20.99 29.62 -13.51
C GLU A 615 -22.22 29.09 -12.78
N ASN A 616 -23.06 28.34 -13.47
CA ASN A 616 -24.19 27.65 -12.85
C ASN A 616 -23.78 26.25 -12.39
N GLU A 617 -24.60 25.65 -11.55
CA GLU A 617 -24.36 24.34 -10.91
C GLU A 617 -24.14 23.22 -11.94
N LEU A 618 -24.90 23.21 -13.03
CA LEU A 618 -24.80 22.22 -14.08
C LEU A 618 -23.47 22.36 -14.84
N SER A 619 -23.04 23.61 -15.11
CA SER A 619 -21.76 23.89 -15.75
C SER A 619 -20.57 23.40 -14.92
N LEU A 620 -20.61 23.53 -13.59
CA LEU A 620 -19.58 22.97 -12.71
C LEU A 620 -19.47 21.45 -12.84
N VAL A 621 -20.60 20.77 -12.91
CA VAL A 621 -20.61 19.30 -13.06
C VAL A 621 -20.05 18.89 -14.41
N GLU A 622 -20.50 19.52 -15.49
CA GLU A 622 -20.13 19.12 -16.85
C GLU A 622 -18.70 19.51 -17.25
N LYS A 623 -18.22 20.69 -16.83
CA LYS A 623 -16.92 21.21 -17.26
C LYS A 623 -15.76 20.83 -16.33
N HIS A 624 -16.04 20.61 -15.05
CA HIS A 624 -15.00 20.40 -14.04
C HIS A 624 -15.09 19.02 -13.40
N LEU A 625 -16.23 18.65 -12.79
CA LEU A 625 -16.34 17.40 -12.04
C LEU A 625 -16.18 16.16 -12.92
N ILE A 626 -16.97 16.06 -14.00
CA ILE A 626 -16.93 14.88 -14.88
C ILE A 626 -15.54 14.73 -15.54
N PRO A 627 -14.95 15.76 -16.18
CA PRO A 627 -13.64 15.63 -16.79
C PRO A 627 -12.51 15.28 -15.81
N ALA A 628 -12.54 15.85 -14.60
CA ALA A 628 -11.54 15.56 -13.56
C ALA A 628 -11.62 14.10 -13.10
N LEU A 629 -12.83 13.59 -12.82
CA LEU A 629 -13.04 12.20 -12.42
C LEU A 629 -12.72 11.22 -13.56
N ASP A 630 -13.06 11.55 -14.81
CA ASP A 630 -12.75 10.74 -15.99
C ASP A 630 -11.23 10.65 -16.22
N LYS A 631 -10.50 11.74 -15.94
CA LYS A 631 -9.03 11.75 -16.02
C LYS A 631 -8.43 10.82 -14.97
N VAL A 632 -8.83 10.92 -13.71
CA VAL A 632 -8.32 10.06 -12.63
C VAL A 632 -8.68 8.59 -12.89
N GLY A 633 -9.89 8.32 -13.40
CA GLY A 633 -10.32 6.98 -13.82
C GLY A 633 -9.45 6.42 -14.95
N THR A 634 -9.09 7.25 -15.94
CA THR A 634 -8.19 6.87 -17.04
C THR A 634 -6.77 6.60 -16.54
N ASP A 635 -6.27 7.45 -15.65
CA ASP A 635 -4.95 7.30 -15.05
C ASP A 635 -4.88 6.04 -14.16
N TYR A 636 -5.97 5.70 -13.48
CA TYR A 636 -6.11 4.44 -12.73
C TYR A 636 -6.06 3.21 -13.66
N GLU A 637 -6.79 3.21 -14.79
CA GLU A 637 -6.75 2.11 -15.77
C GLU A 637 -5.35 1.91 -16.40
N ARG A 638 -4.58 2.99 -16.54
CA ARG A 638 -3.22 2.95 -17.07
C ARG A 638 -2.18 2.59 -16.01
N GLY A 639 -2.58 2.41 -14.76
CA GLY A 639 -1.66 2.15 -13.64
C GLY A 639 -0.80 3.36 -13.26
N VAL A 640 -1.19 4.56 -13.67
CA VAL A 640 -0.54 5.83 -13.30
C VAL A 640 -1.08 6.37 -11.98
N ALA A 641 -2.39 6.22 -11.74
CA ALA A 641 -3.02 6.47 -10.45
C ALA A 641 -3.43 5.15 -9.79
N PHE A 642 -3.51 5.14 -8.46
CA PHE A 642 -3.89 3.97 -7.67
C PHE A 642 -5.14 4.25 -6.84
N LEU A 643 -5.64 3.21 -6.16
CA LEU A 643 -6.89 3.28 -5.41
C LEU A 643 -6.96 4.47 -4.42
N PRO A 644 -5.91 4.82 -3.66
CA PRO A 644 -5.94 5.99 -2.79
C PRO A 644 -6.23 7.31 -3.53
N GLN A 645 -5.59 7.52 -4.69
CA GLN A 645 -5.81 8.73 -5.50
C GLN A 645 -7.23 8.76 -6.09
N LEU A 646 -7.75 7.61 -6.54
CA LEU A 646 -9.12 7.50 -7.03
C LEU A 646 -10.13 7.85 -5.94
N LEU A 647 -9.93 7.33 -4.72
CA LEU A 647 -10.79 7.63 -3.57
C LEU A 647 -10.65 9.08 -3.09
N GLY A 648 -9.44 9.63 -3.09
CA GLY A 648 -9.18 11.04 -2.78
C GLY A 648 -9.92 11.98 -3.73
N ALA A 649 -9.81 11.74 -5.04
CA ALA A 649 -10.52 12.50 -6.05
C ALA A 649 -12.05 12.38 -5.91
N ALA A 650 -12.56 11.18 -5.59
CA ALA A 650 -13.96 10.96 -5.32
C ALA A 650 -14.45 11.75 -4.10
N GLN A 651 -13.68 11.83 -3.02
CA GLN A 651 -14.00 12.61 -1.83
C GLN A 651 -13.97 14.13 -2.10
N ALA A 652 -13.02 14.62 -2.90
CA ALA A 652 -12.97 16.01 -3.31
C ALA A 652 -14.19 16.38 -4.18
N ALA A 653 -14.56 15.52 -5.13
CA ALA A 653 -15.76 15.66 -5.93
C ALA A 653 -17.04 15.70 -5.06
N GLN A 654 -17.13 14.87 -4.03
CA GLN A 654 -18.23 14.86 -3.07
C GLN A 654 -18.35 16.20 -2.32
N ALA A 655 -17.22 16.82 -1.97
CA ALA A 655 -17.20 18.14 -1.35
C ALA A 655 -17.74 19.22 -2.31
N VAL A 656 -17.38 19.15 -3.61
CA VAL A 656 -17.95 20.03 -4.65
C VAL A 656 -19.46 19.82 -4.81
N PHE A 657 -19.93 18.56 -4.84
CA PHE A 657 -21.35 18.26 -4.88
C PHE A 657 -22.13 18.79 -3.68
N SER A 658 -21.51 18.77 -2.48
CA SER A 658 -22.13 19.37 -1.30
C SER A 658 -22.34 20.88 -1.49
N VAL A 659 -21.32 21.57 -2.03
CA VAL A 659 -21.41 23.01 -2.35
C VAL A 659 -22.50 23.29 -3.39
N ILE A 660 -22.60 22.49 -4.44
CA ILE A 660 -23.63 22.59 -5.48
C ILE A 660 -25.03 22.38 -4.88
N ARG A 661 -25.22 21.36 -4.06
CA ARG A 661 -26.48 21.06 -3.38
C ARG A 661 -26.90 22.19 -2.47
N ASP A 662 -25.98 22.75 -1.68
CA ASP A 662 -26.25 23.88 -0.78
C ASP A 662 -26.65 25.12 -1.59
N SER A 663 -26.01 25.36 -2.74
CA SER A 663 -26.37 26.46 -3.67
C SER A 663 -27.78 26.27 -4.25
N LEU A 664 -28.12 25.06 -4.71
CA LEU A 664 -29.45 24.73 -5.23
C LEU A 664 -30.54 24.86 -4.16
N ALA A 665 -30.26 24.37 -2.95
CA ALA A 665 -31.19 24.49 -1.82
C ALA A 665 -31.46 25.96 -1.47
N ALA A 666 -30.42 26.82 -1.52
CA ALA A 666 -30.54 28.26 -1.28
C ALA A 666 -31.36 28.96 -2.37
N LYS A 667 -31.39 28.41 -3.61
CA LYS A 667 -32.17 28.93 -4.75
C LYS A 667 -33.58 28.32 -4.87
N GLY A 668 -33.97 27.40 -3.96
CA GLY A 668 -35.29 26.72 -4.00
C GLY A 668 -35.41 25.66 -5.10
N GLY A 669 -34.29 25.15 -5.64
CA GLY A 669 -34.23 24.11 -6.67
C GLY A 669 -34.19 22.70 -6.10
N GLU A 670 -34.71 21.69 -6.83
CA GLU A 670 -34.54 20.28 -6.47
C GLU A 670 -33.11 19.80 -6.78
N PRO A 671 -32.59 18.87 -5.97
CA PRO A 671 -31.26 18.33 -6.21
C PRO A 671 -31.18 17.57 -7.56
N VAL A 672 -30.12 17.80 -8.33
CA VAL A 672 -29.85 17.08 -9.58
C VAL A 672 -29.56 15.62 -9.25
N LYS A 673 -30.53 14.73 -9.45
CA LYS A 673 -30.40 13.28 -9.36
C LYS A 673 -30.46 12.70 -10.78
N LYS A 674 -29.36 12.04 -11.20
CA LYS A 674 -29.27 11.37 -12.51
C LYS A 674 -30.10 10.08 -12.59
N GLY A 675 -30.41 9.48 -11.45
CA GLY A 675 -31.18 8.23 -11.34
C GLY A 675 -30.84 7.47 -10.07
N ARG A 676 -31.63 6.45 -9.74
CA ARG A 676 -31.43 5.60 -8.57
C ARG A 676 -30.93 4.22 -9.00
N ILE A 677 -29.92 3.70 -8.27
CA ILE A 677 -29.26 2.41 -8.51
C ILE A 677 -29.33 1.61 -7.21
N VAL A 678 -29.68 0.32 -7.30
CA VAL A 678 -29.52 -0.63 -6.19
C VAL A 678 -28.19 -1.33 -6.36
N ILE A 679 -27.43 -1.46 -5.28
CA ILE A 679 -26.23 -2.31 -5.25
C ILE A 679 -26.26 -3.28 -4.08
N ALA A 680 -25.71 -4.49 -4.29
CA ALA A 680 -25.66 -5.52 -3.28
C ALA A 680 -24.46 -6.45 -3.50
N THR A 681 -23.87 -6.95 -2.41
CA THR A 681 -23.05 -8.15 -2.46
C THR A 681 -23.96 -9.35 -2.27
N VAL A 682 -23.88 -10.31 -3.17
CA VAL A 682 -24.81 -11.44 -3.25
C VAL A 682 -24.75 -12.36 -2.04
N LYS A 683 -25.82 -13.14 -1.82
CA LYS A 683 -25.94 -14.08 -0.70
C LYS A 683 -24.75 -15.04 -0.62
N GLY A 684 -24.24 -15.20 0.59
CA GLY A 684 -23.08 -16.04 0.89
C GLY A 684 -21.76 -15.31 0.75
N ASP A 685 -21.73 -14.11 0.15
CA ASP A 685 -20.53 -13.29 0.03
C ASP A 685 -20.52 -12.15 1.06
N ILE A 686 -19.45 -12.12 1.84
CA ILE A 686 -19.26 -11.10 2.89
C ILE A 686 -18.30 -9.99 2.48
N HIS A 687 -17.67 -10.12 1.30
CA HIS A 687 -16.70 -9.17 0.78
C HIS A 687 -17.44 -8.02 0.09
N ASP A 688 -17.41 -6.85 0.69
CA ASP A 688 -18.12 -5.67 0.20
C ASP A 688 -17.22 -4.51 -0.24
N ILE A 689 -15.90 -4.70 -0.20
CA ILE A 689 -14.91 -3.67 -0.51
C ILE A 689 -15.11 -3.11 -1.94
N GLY A 690 -15.13 -3.99 -2.94
CA GLY A 690 -15.33 -3.61 -4.33
C GLY A 690 -16.67 -2.90 -4.55
N LYS A 691 -17.74 -3.41 -3.92
CA LYS A 691 -19.07 -2.81 -3.96
C LYS A 691 -19.08 -1.41 -3.34
N ASN A 692 -18.41 -1.21 -2.20
CA ASN A 692 -18.36 0.08 -1.53
C ASN A 692 -17.61 1.14 -2.34
N ILE A 693 -16.56 0.73 -3.05
CA ILE A 693 -15.85 1.60 -4.00
C ILE A 693 -16.78 2.01 -5.15
N VAL A 694 -17.48 1.04 -5.76
CA VAL A 694 -18.46 1.30 -6.83
C VAL A 694 -19.54 2.25 -6.33
N ARG A 695 -20.08 2.03 -5.11
CA ARG A 695 -21.04 2.94 -4.48
C ARG A 695 -20.50 4.36 -4.42
N THR A 696 -19.34 4.54 -3.80
CA THR A 696 -18.74 5.86 -3.60
C THR A 696 -18.53 6.58 -4.94
N VAL A 697 -18.04 5.88 -5.95
CA VAL A 697 -17.81 6.46 -7.27
C VAL A 697 -19.14 6.82 -7.94
N LEU A 698 -20.15 5.94 -7.93
CA LEU A 698 -21.48 6.24 -8.52
C LEU A 698 -22.16 7.42 -7.82
N GLU A 699 -22.11 7.50 -6.49
CA GLU A 699 -22.64 8.65 -5.72
C GLU A 699 -21.95 9.95 -6.14
N ASN A 700 -20.62 9.91 -6.39
CA ASN A 700 -19.84 11.06 -6.83
C ASN A 700 -20.17 11.51 -8.27
N TYR A 701 -20.66 10.61 -9.11
CA TYR A 701 -21.18 10.94 -10.45
C TYR A 701 -22.64 11.44 -10.44
N GLY A 702 -23.25 11.59 -9.25
CA GLY A 702 -24.58 12.17 -9.05
C GLY A 702 -25.73 11.16 -9.09
N TYR A 703 -25.44 9.86 -8.98
CA TYR A 703 -26.48 8.82 -8.84
C TYR A 703 -26.86 8.64 -7.38
N ASP A 704 -28.15 8.32 -7.15
CA ASP A 704 -28.67 7.96 -5.82
C ASP A 704 -28.52 6.45 -5.64
N VAL A 705 -27.57 6.03 -4.79
CA VAL A 705 -27.24 4.61 -4.62
C VAL A 705 -27.88 4.05 -3.37
N LEU A 706 -28.79 3.09 -3.55
CA LEU A 706 -29.37 2.30 -2.48
C LEU A 706 -28.50 1.05 -2.26
N ASP A 707 -27.66 1.09 -1.27
CA ASP A 707 -26.81 -0.03 -0.88
C ASP A 707 -27.57 -0.98 0.06
N LEU A 708 -27.81 -2.21 -0.38
CA LEU A 708 -28.47 -3.25 0.42
C LEU A 708 -27.49 -3.99 1.35
N GLY A 709 -26.18 -3.69 1.24
CA GLY A 709 -25.16 -4.33 2.06
C GLY A 709 -24.58 -5.58 1.42
N ARG A 710 -24.17 -6.52 2.25
CA ARG A 710 -23.53 -7.78 1.89
C ARG A 710 -24.36 -8.97 2.35
N ASP A 711 -24.09 -10.15 1.77
CA ASP A 711 -24.83 -11.39 2.07
C ASP A 711 -26.34 -11.21 1.83
N VAL A 712 -26.68 -10.54 0.71
CA VAL A 712 -28.06 -10.11 0.43
C VAL A 712 -28.81 -11.21 -0.31
N PRO A 713 -29.92 -11.74 0.27
CA PRO A 713 -30.75 -12.73 -0.41
C PRO A 713 -31.36 -12.20 -1.71
N PRO A 714 -31.56 -13.03 -2.75
CA PRO A 714 -32.14 -12.64 -4.02
C PRO A 714 -33.49 -11.92 -3.85
N GLU A 715 -34.35 -12.39 -2.96
CA GLU A 715 -35.67 -11.85 -2.69
C GLU A 715 -35.61 -10.39 -2.18
N THR A 716 -34.59 -10.07 -1.36
CA THR A 716 -34.37 -8.71 -0.83
C THR A 716 -34.00 -7.74 -1.94
N VAL A 717 -33.17 -8.19 -2.90
CA VAL A 717 -32.83 -7.38 -4.08
C VAL A 717 -34.05 -7.13 -4.95
N VAL A 718 -34.82 -8.19 -5.22
CA VAL A 718 -36.07 -8.11 -6.01
C VAL A 718 -37.08 -7.16 -5.36
N ASP A 719 -37.30 -7.28 -4.05
CA ASP A 719 -38.22 -6.41 -3.31
C ASP A 719 -37.81 -4.94 -3.38
N ALA A 720 -36.49 -4.66 -3.22
CA ALA A 720 -35.98 -3.31 -3.33
C ALA A 720 -36.18 -2.73 -4.74
N VAL A 721 -35.93 -3.52 -5.78
CA VAL A 721 -36.15 -3.11 -7.18
C VAL A 721 -37.59 -2.77 -7.46
N VAL A 722 -38.50 -3.61 -7.02
CA VAL A 722 -39.96 -3.40 -7.23
C VAL A 722 -40.44 -2.20 -6.45
N LYS A 723 -40.10 -2.11 -5.17
CA LYS A 723 -40.53 -1.04 -4.26
C LYS A 723 -40.07 0.35 -4.72
N GLU A 724 -38.84 0.46 -5.14
CA GLU A 724 -38.17 1.73 -5.47
C GLU A 724 -38.19 2.02 -6.99
N ASN A 725 -38.82 1.14 -7.80
CA ASN A 725 -38.90 1.23 -9.27
C ASN A 725 -37.51 1.43 -9.92
N ILE A 726 -36.55 0.57 -9.59
CA ILE A 726 -35.15 0.67 -9.98
C ILE A 726 -34.94 0.22 -11.42
N ARG A 727 -34.15 1.00 -12.19
CA ARG A 727 -33.81 0.70 -13.58
C ARG A 727 -32.42 0.06 -13.76
N LEU A 728 -31.55 0.16 -12.75
CA LEU A 728 -30.20 -0.40 -12.78
C LEU A 728 -29.87 -1.05 -11.43
N VAL A 729 -29.44 -2.30 -11.48
CA VAL A 729 -28.97 -3.07 -10.31
C VAL A 729 -27.51 -3.43 -10.49
N GLY A 730 -26.68 -3.24 -9.45
CA GLY A 730 -25.30 -3.71 -9.40
C GLY A 730 -25.14 -4.86 -8.40
N LEU A 731 -24.58 -5.97 -8.84
CA LEU A 731 -24.31 -7.14 -8.00
C LEU A 731 -22.79 -7.41 -7.96
N SER A 732 -22.29 -7.72 -6.77
CA SER A 732 -20.87 -8.02 -6.54
C SER A 732 -20.68 -9.42 -5.97
N ALA A 733 -19.71 -10.18 -6.49
CA ALA A 733 -19.24 -11.45 -5.93
C ALA A 733 -17.72 -11.53 -5.98
N LEU A 734 -17.10 -11.91 -4.87
CA LEU A 734 -15.64 -12.06 -4.77
C LEU A 734 -15.21 -13.53 -4.66
N MET A 735 -16.13 -14.43 -4.35
CA MET A 735 -15.88 -15.86 -4.22
C MET A 735 -16.60 -16.63 -5.32
N THR A 736 -15.94 -17.62 -5.90
CA THR A 736 -16.55 -18.54 -6.89
C THR A 736 -17.77 -19.27 -6.32
N THR A 737 -17.75 -19.56 -5.03
CA THR A 737 -18.86 -20.23 -4.30
C THR A 737 -20.12 -19.39 -4.23
N THR A 738 -20.06 -18.09 -4.51
CA THR A 738 -21.21 -17.18 -4.45
C THR A 738 -21.76 -16.83 -5.84
N LEU A 739 -21.12 -17.28 -6.92
CA LEU A 739 -21.61 -17.10 -8.28
C LEU A 739 -23.01 -17.69 -8.52
N PRO A 740 -23.37 -18.89 -8.01
CA PRO A 740 -24.76 -19.39 -8.15
C PRO A 740 -25.81 -18.50 -7.50
N SER A 741 -25.48 -17.78 -6.41
CA SER A 741 -26.37 -16.79 -5.80
C SER A 741 -26.53 -15.54 -6.68
N MET A 742 -25.48 -15.16 -7.40
CA MET A 742 -25.55 -14.08 -8.39
C MET A 742 -26.46 -14.46 -9.54
N GLU A 743 -26.30 -15.67 -10.10
CA GLU A 743 -27.19 -16.18 -11.17
C GLU A 743 -28.64 -16.23 -10.75
N GLU A 744 -28.92 -16.76 -9.56
CA GLU A 744 -30.28 -16.83 -9.04
C GLU A 744 -30.91 -15.45 -8.87
N THR A 745 -30.10 -14.47 -8.37
CA THR A 745 -30.57 -13.07 -8.25
C THR A 745 -30.88 -12.46 -9.61
N VAL A 746 -29.98 -12.65 -10.59
CA VAL A 746 -30.16 -12.18 -11.97
C VAL A 746 -31.40 -12.83 -12.61
N ARG A 747 -31.55 -14.15 -12.45
CA ARG A 747 -32.69 -14.91 -12.97
C ARG A 747 -34.01 -14.39 -12.41
N GLN A 748 -34.12 -14.14 -11.11
CA GLN A 748 -35.32 -13.59 -10.48
C GLN A 748 -35.61 -12.16 -10.97
N LEU A 749 -34.62 -11.32 -11.12
CA LEU A 749 -34.76 -9.96 -11.65
C LEU A 749 -35.30 -9.95 -13.10
N HIS A 750 -34.84 -10.90 -13.92
CA HIS A 750 -35.33 -11.04 -15.31
C HIS A 750 -36.78 -11.54 -15.41
N THR A 751 -37.35 -12.14 -14.36
CA THR A 751 -38.75 -12.56 -14.34
C THR A 751 -39.73 -11.44 -14.01
N LEU A 752 -39.25 -10.25 -13.64
CA LEU A 752 -40.09 -9.10 -13.31
C LEU A 752 -40.83 -8.59 -14.55
N PRO A 753 -42.05 -8.01 -14.42
CA PRO A 753 -42.78 -7.42 -15.54
C PRO A 753 -42.02 -6.30 -16.26
N ASN A 754 -41.21 -5.55 -15.52
CA ASN A 754 -40.25 -4.53 -16.02
C ASN A 754 -38.88 -4.83 -15.47
N PRO A 755 -38.09 -5.71 -16.10
CA PRO A 755 -36.79 -6.10 -15.58
C PRO A 755 -35.81 -4.93 -15.63
N PRO A 756 -35.07 -4.68 -14.57
CA PRO A 756 -33.99 -3.67 -14.58
C PRO A 756 -32.83 -4.12 -15.46
N SER A 757 -32.03 -3.19 -15.91
CA SER A 757 -30.68 -3.52 -16.39
C SER A 757 -29.82 -3.97 -15.21
N ILE A 758 -28.97 -4.97 -15.43
CA ILE A 758 -28.16 -5.57 -14.37
C ILE A 758 -26.68 -5.41 -14.76
N MET A 759 -25.87 -4.93 -13.84
CA MET A 759 -24.41 -4.97 -13.95
C MET A 759 -23.85 -5.88 -12.86
N VAL A 760 -22.88 -6.69 -13.23
CA VAL A 760 -22.21 -7.63 -12.34
C VAL A 760 -20.71 -7.40 -12.33
N GLY A 761 -20.09 -7.53 -11.17
CA GLY A 761 -18.66 -7.33 -10.99
C GLY A 761 -18.10 -8.08 -9.77
N GLY A 762 -16.79 -8.03 -9.61
CA GLY A 762 -16.06 -8.73 -8.57
C GLY A 762 -14.95 -9.60 -9.15
N ALA A 763 -13.99 -10.00 -8.31
CA ALA A 763 -12.75 -10.64 -8.77
C ALA A 763 -12.94 -12.00 -9.50
N VAL A 764 -14.08 -12.64 -9.28
CA VAL A 764 -14.40 -13.96 -9.89
C VAL A 764 -15.35 -13.86 -11.08
N VAL A 765 -15.84 -12.65 -11.40
CA VAL A 765 -16.76 -12.43 -12.51
C VAL A 765 -15.98 -12.14 -13.78
N THR A 766 -16.28 -12.85 -14.86
CA THR A 766 -15.67 -12.61 -16.18
C THR A 766 -16.65 -11.97 -17.17
N PRO A 767 -16.19 -11.35 -18.27
CA PRO A 767 -17.06 -10.82 -19.31
C PRO A 767 -18.02 -11.87 -19.89
N GLU A 768 -17.54 -13.10 -20.13
CA GLU A 768 -18.34 -14.19 -20.66
C GLU A 768 -19.41 -14.64 -19.68
N TYR A 769 -19.06 -14.71 -18.39
CA TYR A 769 -20.01 -15.06 -17.33
C TYR A 769 -21.14 -14.03 -17.23
N ALA A 770 -20.80 -12.75 -17.25
CA ALA A 770 -21.80 -11.65 -17.26
C ALA A 770 -22.72 -11.74 -18.48
N GLN A 771 -22.15 -11.99 -19.67
CA GLN A 771 -22.88 -12.10 -20.92
C GLN A 771 -23.85 -13.29 -20.91
N ASN A 772 -23.46 -14.42 -20.38
CA ASN A 772 -24.29 -15.62 -20.26
C ASN A 772 -25.53 -15.41 -19.40
N MET A 773 -25.42 -14.53 -18.39
CA MET A 773 -26.54 -14.11 -17.55
C MET A 773 -27.38 -12.98 -18.14
N GLY A 774 -27.02 -12.41 -19.29
CA GLY A 774 -27.68 -11.23 -19.84
C GLY A 774 -27.41 -9.93 -19.05
N ALA A 775 -26.29 -9.85 -18.35
CA ALA A 775 -25.87 -8.72 -17.54
C ALA A 775 -24.69 -7.96 -18.18
N PHE A 776 -24.51 -6.69 -17.81
CA PHE A 776 -23.32 -5.92 -18.14
C PHE A 776 -22.16 -6.31 -17.23
N TYR A 777 -20.98 -6.48 -17.79
CA TYR A 777 -19.77 -6.70 -17.02
C TYR A 777 -19.17 -5.37 -16.55
N ALA A 778 -19.06 -5.18 -15.24
CA ALA A 778 -18.40 -4.06 -14.60
C ALA A 778 -17.06 -4.53 -14.02
N LYS A 779 -15.98 -4.46 -14.81
CA LYS A 779 -14.64 -4.91 -14.39
C LYS A 779 -14.10 -4.09 -13.21
N ASP A 780 -14.54 -2.82 -13.08
CA ASP A 780 -14.10 -1.86 -12.07
C ASP A 780 -15.16 -0.77 -11.84
N ALA A 781 -14.87 0.15 -10.95
CA ALA A 781 -15.78 1.23 -10.59
C ALA A 781 -16.06 2.19 -11.77
N ARG A 782 -15.10 2.39 -12.66
CA ARG A 782 -15.30 3.23 -13.86
C ARG A 782 -16.24 2.56 -14.87
N ALA A 783 -16.05 1.27 -15.13
CA ALA A 783 -16.96 0.51 -15.99
C ALA A 783 -18.40 0.57 -15.46
N SER A 784 -18.58 0.54 -14.12
CA SER A 784 -19.89 0.72 -13.48
C SER A 784 -20.52 2.08 -13.82
N VAL A 785 -19.73 3.16 -13.83
CA VAL A 785 -20.19 4.50 -14.20
C VAL A 785 -20.59 4.57 -15.66
N GLU A 786 -19.80 3.99 -16.57
CA GLU A 786 -20.13 3.98 -18.00
C GLU A 786 -21.45 3.21 -18.28
N ILE A 787 -21.67 2.11 -17.56
CA ILE A 787 -22.93 1.36 -17.61
C ILE A 787 -24.08 2.23 -17.07
N ALA A 788 -23.87 2.91 -15.94
CA ALA A 788 -24.88 3.79 -15.36
C ALA A 788 -25.25 4.95 -16.30
N LYS A 789 -24.27 5.60 -16.92
CA LYS A 789 -24.48 6.63 -17.96
C LYS A 789 -25.30 6.09 -19.15
N LYS A 790 -25.01 4.87 -19.60
CA LYS A 790 -25.71 4.24 -20.72
C LYS A 790 -27.16 3.92 -20.41
N VAL A 791 -27.48 3.54 -19.17
CA VAL A 791 -28.80 3.06 -18.76
C VAL A 791 -29.67 4.19 -18.20
N LEU A 792 -29.11 5.11 -17.47
CA LEU A 792 -29.83 6.15 -16.70
C LEU A 792 -29.64 7.56 -17.28
N GLY A 793 -28.55 7.82 -17.98
CA GLY A 793 -28.19 9.10 -18.58
C GLY A 793 -27.20 9.92 -17.78
#